data_e731eeaa1d2860c959da8cd95d1326a5
#
_entry.id   e731eeaa1d2860c959da8cd95d1326a5
#
_cell.length_a   1.000
_cell.length_b   1.000
_cell.length_c   1.000
_cell.angle_alpha   90.00
_cell.angle_beta   90.00
_cell.angle_gamma   90.00
#
_symmetry.space_group_name_H-M   'P 1'
#
loop_
_entity.id
_entity.type
_entity.pdbx_description
1 polymer ?
#
loop_
_entity_poly.entity_id
_entity_poly.type
_entity_poly.pdbx_seq_one_letter_code
_entity_poly.pdbx_strand_id
1 'polypeptide(L)'
;MASISLIVTAVVLALAAIGFLLGLMRGVRRSLVRLGVVLLSAFLAFFLATSIAGTFLNTPISEFDISMEGTGVAIDPDQTLHEFMVAALQSDETMAELVEAAPTLTNFITLLPQAIISEVLFIALFFLLKVVLWIPEKIIDWTLLRKKGSHLFGGLVGAVQGVVCASILLVPLFALVPMINSAADAASALSQETKDRIEIVATIEDLDRAFTQQIKSDPVYSVLDAIGVRSMGEGIFYSLSTASTESGESICVFGEIRDALPVVVKIMPLTSIGGGERISGDDIDAVRSALDSVRDSHLISATLYEVITTFAQKMEAGEPFLGFDMSFEEGEAPVYSTLLQDLFPVLADSDEETLMNDLSDVLDLVDVLVESGLMDPSEGESMSVVDLLNNKTFTADLLTTMVNSHLLAPVSVSAINNLAIASLADALELPEEDRDALKVASLYIFRDMSQAERDAEVARLVNILAGAAETIPALENGLDFENNLDSFKKIGTLLNGMSESTLLSNSAKGMMKFFLDMDKVKEVMTASSLALIRAKIDEGTINYEATLGSIAAAYEMANALNVSNPDLNDSEKLAGAVENLFASMDETTAEILKETINTEMLENMGIPEDTADVASTVLGTFFEEVAKSAGDETIDFEKEAAAVESVLGMITDASSGGTPSEAVTDTVIESILESQTITNTVINVGEEVDLSGFLTDTDRETVADVLDNYSNDAVDQEKLDSCLDALRNMLGIQR
;
A
#
# COMPACT_ATOMS: atom_id res chain seq x y z
N MET A 1 25.68 35.50 37.52
CA MET A 1 25.68 36.15 36.17
C MET A 1 24.49 37.11 36.14
N ALA A 2 24.68 38.35 35.57
CA ALA A 2 23.52 39.23 35.35
C ALA A 2 22.58 38.50 34.42
N SER A 3 21.23 38.50 34.70
CA SER A 3 20.27 37.86 33.83
C SER A 3 20.30 38.56 32.45
N ILE A 4 20.16 37.84 31.38
CA ILE A 4 20.11 38.36 30.00
C ILE A 4 19.05 39.45 29.87
N SER A 5 17.90 39.27 30.53
CA SER A 5 16.85 40.27 30.66
C SER A 5 17.38 41.58 31.19
N LEU A 6 18.20 41.59 32.22
CA LEU A 6 18.77 42.81 32.78
C LEU A 6 19.70 43.51 31.79
N ILE A 7 20.43 42.75 30.95
CA ILE A 7 21.29 43.31 29.90
C ILE A 7 20.44 43.99 28.81
N VAL A 8 19.37 43.32 28.34
CA VAL A 8 18.44 43.87 27.35
C VAL A 8 17.82 45.17 27.84
N THR A 9 17.22 45.14 29.05
CA THR A 9 16.65 46.32 29.68
C THR A 9 17.67 47.43 29.84
N ALA A 10 18.88 47.12 30.32
CA ALA A 10 19.94 48.14 30.52
C ALA A 10 20.36 48.79 29.20
N VAL A 11 20.54 48.00 28.13
CA VAL A 11 20.93 48.53 26.80
C VAL A 11 19.85 49.45 26.23
N VAL A 12 18.59 49.01 26.25
CA VAL A 12 17.47 49.79 25.71
C VAL A 12 17.27 51.07 26.52
N LEU A 13 17.22 50.99 27.83
CA LEU A 13 17.03 52.17 28.68
C LEU A 13 18.20 53.12 28.63
N ALA A 14 19.45 52.63 28.60
CA ALA A 14 20.63 53.47 28.49
C ALA A 14 20.64 54.26 27.17
N LEU A 15 20.41 53.57 26.03
CA LEU A 15 20.39 54.23 24.72
C LEU A 15 19.19 55.18 24.58
N ALA A 16 18.03 54.84 25.10
CA ALA A 16 16.85 55.70 25.16
C ALA A 16 17.10 56.94 26.02
N ALA A 17 17.72 56.81 27.20
CA ALA A 17 18.06 57.90 28.09
C ALA A 17 19.12 58.81 27.49
N ILE A 18 20.20 58.26 26.89
CA ILE A 18 21.21 59.05 26.18
C ILE A 18 20.57 59.78 25.02
N GLY A 19 19.73 59.13 24.23
CA GLY A 19 18.99 59.72 23.13
C GLY A 19 18.08 60.85 23.59
N PHE A 20 17.32 60.64 24.70
CA PHE A 20 16.48 61.65 25.32
C PHE A 20 17.29 62.91 25.76
N LEU A 21 18.36 62.71 26.51
CA LEU A 21 19.21 63.83 26.96
C LEU A 21 19.81 64.58 25.81
N LEU A 22 20.33 63.89 24.81
CA LEU A 22 20.87 64.54 23.61
C LEU A 22 19.81 65.27 22.80
N GLY A 23 18.58 64.74 22.77
CA GLY A 23 17.42 65.35 22.11
C GLY A 23 16.92 66.61 22.82
N LEU A 24 16.91 66.61 24.16
CA LEU A 24 16.65 67.79 24.97
C LEU A 24 17.63 68.93 24.66
N MET A 25 18.91 68.63 24.53
CA MET A 25 19.92 69.60 24.24
C MET A 25 19.81 70.24 22.83
N ARG A 26 19.29 69.49 21.85
CA ARG A 26 19.27 69.85 20.43
C ARG A 26 17.94 70.40 19.92
N GLY A 27 16.88 70.06 20.56
CA GLY A 27 15.52 70.42 20.17
C GLY A 27 14.95 69.53 19.02
N VAL A 28 13.62 69.61 18.79
CA VAL A 28 12.90 68.66 17.94
C VAL A 28 13.38 68.59 16.49
N ARG A 29 13.68 69.69 15.87
CA ARG A 29 14.08 69.73 14.45
C ARG A 29 15.38 68.98 14.18
N ARG A 30 16.39 69.16 15.03
CA ARG A 30 17.69 68.48 14.91
C ARG A 30 17.58 67.00 15.29
N SER A 31 16.72 66.65 16.26
CA SER A 31 16.46 65.29 16.63
C SER A 31 15.76 64.52 15.52
N LEU A 32 14.83 65.14 14.77
CA LEU A 32 14.18 64.55 13.60
C LEU A 32 15.17 64.26 12.46
N VAL A 33 16.08 65.19 12.15
CA VAL A 33 17.12 64.96 11.13
C VAL A 33 18.00 63.79 11.54
N ARG A 34 18.38 63.64 12.79
CA ARG A 34 19.14 62.51 13.30
C ARG A 34 18.44 61.21 13.25
N LEU A 35 17.15 61.22 13.60
CA LEU A 35 16.32 60.01 13.43
C LEU A 35 16.29 59.57 11.95
N GLY A 36 16.16 60.56 11.03
CA GLY A 36 16.27 60.30 9.59
C GLY A 36 17.64 59.75 9.18
N VAL A 37 18.72 60.24 9.74
CA VAL A 37 20.10 59.72 9.49
C VAL A 37 20.23 58.30 10.03
N VAL A 38 19.69 57.98 11.21
CA VAL A 38 19.70 56.63 11.77
C VAL A 38 18.92 55.64 10.89
N LEU A 39 17.71 56.02 10.46
CA LEU A 39 16.91 55.18 9.56
C LEU A 39 17.59 55.01 8.20
N LEU A 40 18.18 56.06 7.63
CA LEU A 40 18.93 55.97 6.38
C LEU A 40 20.18 55.10 6.53
N SER A 41 20.91 55.21 7.67
CA SER A 41 22.06 54.34 7.95
C SER A 41 21.64 52.86 8.04
N ALA A 42 20.51 52.55 8.68
CA ALA A 42 20.00 51.20 8.76
C ALA A 42 19.60 50.65 7.37
N PHE A 43 18.90 51.47 6.59
CA PHE A 43 18.50 51.15 5.23
C PHE A 43 19.72 50.87 4.32
N LEU A 44 20.70 51.76 4.30
CA LEU A 44 21.90 51.57 3.50
C LEU A 44 22.74 50.39 3.98
N ALA A 45 22.85 50.19 5.31
CA ALA A 45 23.55 49.06 5.89
C ALA A 45 22.94 47.74 5.48
N PHE A 46 21.61 47.66 5.44
CA PHE A 46 20.89 46.46 5.01
C PHE A 46 21.27 46.02 3.58
N PHE A 47 21.20 46.97 2.61
CA PHE A 47 21.55 46.62 1.23
C PHE A 47 23.04 46.37 1.01
N LEU A 48 23.90 47.11 1.70
CA LEU A 48 25.35 46.93 1.57
C LEU A 48 25.81 45.63 2.24
N ALA A 49 25.21 45.22 3.36
CA ALA A 49 25.58 44.01 4.08
C ALA A 49 25.36 42.78 3.22
N THR A 50 24.18 42.62 2.64
CA THR A 50 23.85 41.49 1.76
C THR A 50 24.75 41.46 0.50
N SER A 51 24.97 42.60 -0.13
CA SER A 51 25.82 42.71 -1.32
C SER A 51 27.28 42.35 -1.03
N ILE A 52 27.84 42.87 0.06
CA ILE A 52 29.25 42.63 0.44
C ILE A 52 29.42 41.18 0.90
N ALA A 53 28.47 40.61 1.68
CA ALA A 53 28.53 39.22 2.12
C ALA A 53 28.51 38.24 0.94
N GLY A 54 27.66 38.46 -0.07
CA GLY A 54 27.67 37.67 -1.31
C GLY A 54 28.99 37.75 -2.08
N THR A 55 29.62 38.93 -2.12
CA THR A 55 30.95 39.09 -2.73
C THR A 55 32.01 38.29 -1.97
N PHE A 56 31.90 38.21 -0.63
CA PHE A 56 32.87 37.51 0.23
C PHE A 56 32.96 36.02 -0.07
N LEU A 57 31.86 35.35 -0.32
CA LEU A 57 31.85 33.95 -0.69
C LEU A 57 32.50 33.65 -2.05
N ASN A 58 32.39 34.59 -2.96
CA ASN A 58 32.93 34.49 -4.32
C ASN A 58 34.35 35.05 -4.45
N THR A 59 34.96 35.44 -3.34
CA THR A 59 36.36 35.98 -3.33
C THR A 59 37.33 34.80 -3.19
N PRO A 60 38.40 34.72 -3.99
CA PRO A 60 39.45 33.72 -3.87
C PRO A 60 40.08 33.69 -2.47
N ILE A 61 40.35 32.49 -1.97
CA ILE A 61 40.92 32.27 -0.61
C ILE A 61 42.28 33.00 -0.46
N SER A 62 43.03 33.11 -1.54
CA SER A 62 44.32 33.82 -1.55
C SER A 62 44.22 35.29 -1.10
N GLU A 63 43.05 35.90 -1.21
CA GLU A 63 42.85 37.29 -0.77
C GLU A 63 42.61 37.45 0.74
N PHE A 64 42.36 36.34 1.46
CA PHE A 64 42.01 36.36 2.90
C PHE A 64 43.21 36.22 3.84
N ASP A 65 44.43 35.96 3.35
CA ASP A 65 45.65 35.72 4.16
C ASP A 65 45.41 34.67 5.30
N ILE A 66 44.56 33.65 5.04
CA ILE A 66 44.18 32.60 6.01
C ILE A 66 45.18 31.44 5.88
N SER A 67 46.05 31.25 6.87
CA SER A 67 46.85 30.05 6.97
C SER A 67 46.07 28.95 7.69
N MET A 68 45.47 28.02 6.93
CA MET A 68 44.80 26.83 7.49
C MET A 68 45.75 25.63 7.57
N GLU A 69 46.86 25.80 8.32
CA GLU A 69 47.73 24.66 8.63
C GLU A 69 46.98 23.67 9.54
N GLY A 70 46.64 22.47 9.01
CA GLY A 70 46.10 21.38 9.82
C GLY A 70 44.75 20.79 9.36
N THR A 71 44.12 21.32 8.34
CA THR A 71 42.79 20.80 7.88
C THR A 71 42.88 19.57 6.98
N GLY A 72 44.06 19.14 6.50
CA GLY A 72 44.24 18.01 5.60
C GLY A 72 43.68 18.20 4.18
N VAL A 73 43.00 19.28 3.90
CA VAL A 73 42.44 19.62 2.60
C VAL A 73 43.49 20.42 1.80
N ALA A 74 43.79 20.02 0.57
CA ALA A 74 44.65 20.77 -0.34
C ALA A 74 43.93 22.03 -0.78
N ILE A 75 44.47 23.21 -0.37
CA ILE A 75 43.89 24.50 -0.70
C ILE A 75 44.44 24.94 -2.06
N ASP A 76 43.54 25.13 -3.05
CA ASP A 76 43.86 25.85 -4.26
C ASP A 76 43.69 27.35 -3.98
N PRO A 77 44.76 28.18 -4.11
CA PRO A 77 44.71 29.61 -3.82
C PRO A 77 43.68 30.39 -4.66
N ASP A 78 43.37 29.89 -5.84
CA ASP A 78 42.40 30.51 -6.75
C ASP A 78 40.95 30.10 -6.50
N GLN A 79 40.76 29.12 -5.62
CA GLN A 79 39.44 28.61 -5.22
C GLN A 79 38.68 29.62 -4.36
N THR A 80 37.39 29.79 -4.61
CA THR A 80 36.51 30.62 -3.81
C THR A 80 36.24 29.99 -2.44
N LEU A 81 35.77 30.75 -1.48
CA LEU A 81 35.37 30.22 -0.17
C LEU A 81 34.26 29.22 -0.30
N HIS A 82 33.32 29.43 -1.22
CA HIS A 82 32.24 28.49 -1.53
C HIS A 82 32.79 27.14 -2.04
N GLU A 83 33.62 27.17 -3.08
CA GLU A 83 34.25 25.97 -3.65
C GLU A 83 35.11 25.20 -2.62
N PHE A 84 35.81 25.95 -1.75
CA PHE A 84 36.58 25.35 -0.66
C PHE A 84 35.67 24.60 0.34
N MET A 85 34.52 25.18 0.69
CA MET A 85 33.59 24.53 1.61
C MET A 85 33.01 23.25 1.00
N VAL A 86 32.65 23.27 -0.28
CA VAL A 86 32.20 22.08 -1.00
C VAL A 86 33.32 21.02 -1.02
N ALA A 87 34.55 21.41 -1.37
CA ALA A 87 35.70 20.51 -1.37
C ALA A 87 36.01 19.94 0.05
N ALA A 88 35.84 20.73 1.09
CA ALA A 88 36.02 20.31 2.47
C ALA A 88 34.94 19.26 2.87
N LEU A 89 33.70 19.46 2.48
CA LEU A 89 32.62 18.50 2.69
C LEU A 89 32.86 17.19 1.90
N GLN A 90 33.43 17.28 0.70
CA GLN A 90 33.77 16.14 -0.15
C GLN A 90 35.08 15.43 0.26
N SER A 91 35.80 15.91 1.26
CA SER A 91 37.06 15.28 1.71
C SER A 91 36.89 13.94 2.40
N ASP A 92 35.73 13.64 2.93
CA ASP A 92 35.30 12.36 3.49
C ASP A 92 34.39 11.66 2.48
N GLU A 93 34.61 10.36 2.25
CA GLU A 93 33.91 9.60 1.23
C GLU A 93 32.39 9.56 1.46
N THR A 94 31.97 9.36 2.70
CA THR A 94 30.56 9.35 3.09
C THR A 94 29.91 10.72 2.93
N MET A 95 30.65 11.79 3.29
CA MET A 95 30.17 13.16 3.11
C MET A 95 30.15 13.56 1.64
N ALA A 96 31.05 13.06 0.82
CA ALA A 96 31.04 13.30 -0.62
C ALA A 96 29.80 12.72 -1.30
N GLU A 97 29.42 11.49 -0.92
CA GLU A 97 28.17 10.86 -1.39
C GLU A 97 26.93 11.66 -0.95
N LEU A 98 26.91 12.14 0.30
CA LEU A 98 25.80 12.95 0.82
C LEU A 98 25.72 14.31 0.13
N VAL A 99 26.84 14.96 -0.16
CA VAL A 99 26.91 16.22 -0.91
C VAL A 99 26.34 16.07 -2.32
N GLU A 100 26.65 14.96 -2.97
CA GLU A 100 26.10 14.64 -4.29
C GLU A 100 24.59 14.34 -4.21
N ALA A 101 24.17 13.61 -3.19
CA ALA A 101 22.79 13.19 -3.01
C ALA A 101 21.84 14.27 -2.51
N ALA A 102 22.36 15.29 -1.79
CA ALA A 102 21.56 16.31 -1.15
C ALA A 102 22.02 17.74 -1.52
N PRO A 103 21.77 18.18 -2.76
CA PRO A 103 22.13 19.53 -3.20
C PRO A 103 21.52 20.64 -2.33
N THR A 104 20.28 20.49 -1.85
CA THR A 104 19.62 21.45 -0.97
C THR A 104 20.36 21.63 0.34
N LEU A 105 20.76 20.54 0.99
CA LEU A 105 21.57 20.56 2.22
C LEU A 105 22.96 21.20 1.96
N THR A 106 23.58 20.83 0.86
CA THR A 106 24.89 21.36 0.45
C THR A 106 24.83 22.87 0.23
N ASN A 107 23.84 23.37 -0.51
CA ASN A 107 23.61 24.79 -0.71
C ASN A 107 23.35 25.51 0.62
N PHE A 108 22.53 24.91 1.50
CA PHE A 108 22.28 25.49 2.82
C PHE A 108 23.55 25.62 3.66
N ILE A 109 24.38 24.59 3.75
CA ILE A 109 25.62 24.59 4.53
C ILE A 109 26.62 25.66 3.95
N THR A 110 26.74 25.70 2.64
CA THR A 110 27.67 26.61 1.98
C THR A 110 27.23 28.09 2.05
N LEU A 111 25.93 28.37 2.18
CA LEU A 111 25.37 29.71 2.35
C LEU A 111 25.31 30.16 3.82
N LEU A 112 25.48 29.27 4.79
CA LEU A 112 25.48 29.64 6.21
C LEU A 112 26.51 30.72 6.60
N PRO A 113 27.78 30.68 6.14
CA PRO A 113 28.72 31.77 6.39
C PRO A 113 28.28 33.10 5.82
N GLN A 114 27.68 33.13 4.63
CA GLN A 114 27.16 34.37 4.03
C GLN A 114 26.08 34.97 4.94
N ALA A 115 25.15 34.17 5.46
CA ALA A 115 24.11 34.64 6.36
C ALA A 115 24.71 35.24 7.64
N ILE A 116 25.67 34.55 8.26
CA ILE A 116 26.38 35.07 9.46
C ILE A 116 27.13 36.35 9.18
N ILE A 117 27.87 36.39 8.07
CA ILE A 117 28.63 37.58 7.66
C ILE A 117 27.70 38.75 7.39
N SER A 118 26.55 38.53 6.72
CA SER A 118 25.54 39.58 6.47
C SER A 118 25.06 40.24 7.75
N GLU A 119 24.77 39.47 8.79
CA GLU A 119 24.32 39.95 10.09
C GLU A 119 25.40 40.81 10.79
N VAL A 120 26.61 40.28 10.82
CA VAL A 120 27.74 41.00 11.44
C VAL A 120 28.03 42.31 10.67
N LEU A 121 28.05 42.26 9.33
CA LEU A 121 28.27 43.42 8.48
C LEU A 121 27.14 44.45 8.62
N PHE A 122 25.91 44.05 8.73
CA PHE A 122 24.79 44.95 8.93
C PHE A 122 25.00 45.83 10.17
N ILE A 123 25.33 45.22 11.28
CA ILE A 123 25.59 45.94 12.53
C ILE A 123 26.82 46.86 12.37
N ALA A 124 27.92 46.32 11.83
CA ALA A 124 29.17 47.10 11.63
C ALA A 124 28.95 48.27 10.68
N LEU A 125 28.34 48.07 9.53
CA LEU A 125 28.05 49.09 8.53
C LEU A 125 27.03 50.11 9.04
N PHE A 126 26.04 49.71 9.83
CA PHE A 126 25.11 50.63 10.45
C PHE A 126 25.87 51.70 11.28
N PHE A 127 26.79 51.27 12.14
CA PHE A 127 27.59 52.20 12.93
C PHE A 127 28.56 53.00 12.08
N LEU A 128 29.22 52.39 11.10
CA LEU A 128 30.11 53.07 10.17
C LEU A 128 29.37 54.16 9.38
N LEU A 129 28.24 53.80 8.78
CA LEU A 129 27.42 54.76 8.00
C LEU A 129 26.88 55.87 8.88
N LYS A 130 26.50 55.57 10.12
CA LYS A 130 26.09 56.59 11.08
C LYS A 130 27.22 57.61 11.35
N VAL A 131 28.48 57.20 11.42
CA VAL A 131 29.63 58.07 11.55
C VAL A 131 29.86 58.89 10.26
N VAL A 132 29.78 58.23 9.10
CA VAL A 132 29.93 58.87 7.79
C VAL A 132 28.83 59.89 7.56
N LEU A 133 27.59 59.57 7.80
CA LEU A 133 26.44 60.45 7.62
C LEU A 133 26.31 61.51 8.70
N TRP A 134 27.15 61.51 9.76
CA TRP A 134 27.27 62.56 10.72
C TRP A 134 27.85 63.89 10.07
N ILE A 135 28.66 63.75 9.01
CA ILE A 135 29.23 64.93 8.31
C ILE A 135 28.10 65.71 7.59
N PRO A 136 27.30 65.12 6.69
CA PRO A 136 26.18 65.83 6.06
C PRO A 136 25.12 66.26 7.08
N GLU A 137 24.87 65.50 8.16
CA GLU A 137 24.04 65.95 9.26
C GLU A 137 24.48 67.27 9.84
N LYS A 138 25.78 67.44 10.09
CA LYS A 138 26.35 68.68 10.59
C LYS A 138 26.19 69.89 9.63
N ILE A 139 26.32 69.60 8.33
CA ILE A 139 26.08 70.62 7.30
C ILE A 139 24.60 71.03 7.29
N ILE A 140 23.68 70.12 7.35
CA ILE A 140 22.26 70.41 7.40
C ILE A 140 21.88 71.14 8.68
N ASP A 141 22.40 70.75 9.84
CA ASP A 141 22.25 71.47 11.11
C ASP A 141 22.67 72.88 11.04
N TRP A 142 23.83 73.18 10.40
CA TRP A 142 24.42 74.50 10.31
C TRP A 142 23.69 75.37 9.30
N THR A 143 23.20 74.80 8.19
CA THR A 143 22.62 75.58 7.09
C THR A 143 21.11 75.80 7.22
N LEU A 144 20.36 74.76 7.61
CA LEU A 144 18.89 74.78 7.51
C LEU A 144 18.16 74.89 8.84
N LEU A 145 18.79 74.60 9.98
CA LEU A 145 18.13 74.46 11.26
C LEU A 145 18.58 75.40 12.35
N ARG A 146 18.66 76.78 12.03
CA ARG A 146 19.07 77.80 12.98
C ARG A 146 18.13 77.89 14.23
N LYS A 147 16.82 77.53 14.14
CA LYS A 147 15.87 77.61 15.27
C LYS A 147 15.73 76.24 15.94
N LYS A 148 15.98 76.18 17.24
CA LYS A 148 16.04 74.93 18.00
C LYS A 148 14.67 74.20 18.18
N GLY A 149 13.56 74.82 18.08
CA GLY A 149 12.24 74.23 18.35
C GLY A 149 12.06 73.76 19.81
N SER A 150 10.98 73.04 20.13
CA SER A 150 10.71 72.55 21.48
C SER A 150 11.77 71.57 21.96
N HIS A 151 12.35 71.81 23.12
CA HIS A 151 13.36 70.94 23.74
C HIS A 151 12.73 69.62 24.26
N LEU A 152 11.53 69.68 24.85
CA LEU A 152 10.87 68.48 25.36
C LEU A 152 10.53 67.48 24.25
N PHE A 153 9.92 67.96 23.16
CA PHE A 153 9.65 67.12 21.99
C PHE A 153 10.97 66.63 21.34
N GLY A 154 12.03 67.40 21.41
CA GLY A 154 13.37 66.97 20.98
C GLY A 154 13.89 65.78 21.80
N GLY A 155 13.63 65.78 23.11
CA GLY A 155 13.93 64.67 24.00
C GLY A 155 13.17 63.40 23.63
N LEU A 156 11.88 63.53 23.37
CA LEU A 156 11.05 62.40 22.97
C LEU A 156 11.55 61.76 21.64
N VAL A 157 11.80 62.55 20.63
CA VAL A 157 12.35 62.06 19.35
C VAL A 157 13.75 61.48 19.54
N GLY A 158 14.56 62.01 20.43
CA GLY A 158 15.87 61.47 20.80
C GLY A 158 15.76 60.12 21.51
N ALA A 159 14.76 59.96 22.39
CA ALA A 159 14.48 58.66 23.00
C ALA A 159 14.10 57.61 21.96
N VAL A 160 13.20 57.95 21.03
CA VAL A 160 12.84 57.06 19.90
C VAL A 160 14.09 56.66 19.09
N GLN A 161 14.95 57.62 18.78
CA GLN A 161 16.24 57.36 18.11
C GLN A 161 17.10 56.35 18.91
N GLY A 162 17.16 56.50 20.23
CA GLY A 162 17.89 55.61 21.14
C GLY A 162 17.32 54.20 21.09
N VAL A 163 15.97 54.06 21.12
CA VAL A 163 15.27 52.78 21.00
C VAL A 163 15.57 52.14 19.65
N VAL A 164 15.50 52.85 18.53
CA VAL A 164 15.84 52.33 17.20
C VAL A 164 17.29 51.83 17.14
N CYS A 165 18.24 52.55 17.72
CA CYS A 165 19.65 52.10 17.80
C CYS A 165 19.76 50.79 18.65
N ALA A 166 19.03 50.72 19.78
CA ALA A 166 19.01 49.52 20.62
C ALA A 166 18.38 48.34 19.86
N SER A 167 17.28 48.56 19.14
CA SER A 167 16.59 47.54 18.36
C SER A 167 17.51 46.94 17.30
N ILE A 168 18.30 47.74 16.60
CA ILE A 168 19.28 47.27 15.61
C ILE A 168 20.35 46.38 16.24
N LEU A 169 20.82 46.71 17.43
CA LEU A 169 21.75 45.87 18.18
C LEU A 169 21.09 44.53 18.67
N LEU A 170 19.79 44.56 18.86
CA LEU A 170 19.04 43.42 19.36
C LEU A 170 18.39 42.58 18.22
N VAL A 171 18.64 42.92 16.96
CA VAL A 171 18.11 42.18 15.79
C VAL A 171 18.41 40.69 15.90
N PRO A 172 19.65 40.21 16.15
CA PRO A 172 19.92 38.77 16.29
C PRO A 172 19.15 38.14 17.48
N LEU A 173 19.02 38.91 18.57
CA LEU A 173 18.29 38.42 19.77
C LEU A 173 16.79 38.21 19.47
N PHE A 174 16.18 39.13 18.71
CA PHE A 174 14.76 39.01 18.34
C PHE A 174 14.46 37.80 17.50
N ALA A 175 15.39 37.32 16.67
CA ALA A 175 15.25 36.13 15.87
C ALA A 175 15.59 34.83 16.64
N LEU A 176 16.61 34.86 17.50
CA LEU A 176 17.04 33.69 18.28
C LEU A 176 15.96 33.22 19.31
N VAL A 177 15.23 34.20 19.89
CA VAL A 177 14.17 33.90 20.86
C VAL A 177 13.08 32.98 20.28
N PRO A 178 12.44 33.28 19.14
CA PRO A 178 11.45 32.38 18.54
C PRO A 178 12.07 31.04 18.06
N MET A 179 13.31 31.03 17.57
CA MET A 179 13.99 29.77 17.16
C MET A 179 14.18 28.82 18.34
N ILE A 180 14.75 29.30 19.47
CA ILE A 180 14.95 28.49 20.67
C ILE A 180 13.60 28.05 21.25
N ASN A 181 12.60 28.94 21.26
CA ASN A 181 11.27 28.60 21.75
C ASN A 181 10.62 27.50 20.92
N SER A 182 10.69 27.56 19.61
CA SER A 182 10.14 26.55 18.70
C SER A 182 10.79 25.18 18.97
N ALA A 183 12.12 25.14 19.14
CA ALA A 183 12.82 23.92 19.48
C ALA A 183 12.43 23.39 20.90
N ALA A 184 12.28 24.30 21.87
CA ALA A 184 11.88 23.93 23.24
C ALA A 184 10.42 23.45 23.31
N ASP A 185 9.53 24.03 22.53
CA ASP A 185 8.15 23.57 22.41
C ASP A 185 8.12 22.14 21.84
N ALA A 186 8.90 21.83 20.81
CA ALA A 186 9.08 20.49 20.29
C ALA A 186 9.69 19.52 21.33
N ALA A 187 10.74 19.96 22.03
CA ALA A 187 11.35 19.18 23.12
C ALA A 187 10.37 18.91 24.26
N SER A 188 9.49 19.85 24.58
CA SER A 188 8.50 19.69 25.65
C SER A 188 7.47 18.60 25.35
N ALA A 189 7.17 18.36 24.08
CA ALA A 189 6.25 17.33 23.62
C ALA A 189 6.79 15.89 23.74
N LEU A 190 8.13 15.74 23.92
CA LEU A 190 8.74 14.42 24.08
C LEU A 190 8.47 13.83 25.48
N SER A 191 8.44 12.49 25.57
CA SER A 191 8.32 11.79 26.85
C SER A 191 9.50 12.09 27.78
N GLN A 192 9.31 11.97 29.09
CA GLN A 192 10.39 12.21 30.05
C GLN A 192 11.55 11.21 29.87
N GLU A 193 11.24 9.98 29.53
CA GLU A 193 12.24 8.95 29.26
C GLU A 193 13.11 9.29 28.05
N THR A 194 12.50 9.79 26.98
CA THR A 194 13.20 10.27 25.78
C THR A 194 14.10 11.47 26.08
N LYS A 195 13.61 12.43 26.89
CA LYS A 195 14.38 13.61 27.31
C LYS A 195 15.64 13.25 28.10
N ASP A 196 15.54 12.24 28.96
CA ASP A 196 16.66 11.80 29.79
C ASP A 196 17.73 11.07 28.96
N ARG A 197 17.38 10.52 27.82
CA ARG A 197 18.32 9.83 26.89
C ARG A 197 19.10 10.77 25.97
N ILE A 198 18.59 11.97 25.70
CA ILE A 198 19.14 12.86 24.67
C ILE A 198 19.66 14.17 25.29
N GLU A 199 20.97 14.27 25.43
CA GLU A 199 21.65 15.44 26.04
C GLU A 199 21.31 16.78 25.38
N ILE A 200 21.09 16.79 24.04
CA ILE A 200 20.76 18.01 23.31
C ILE A 200 19.36 18.56 23.69
N VAL A 201 18.42 17.70 24.02
CA VAL A 201 17.07 18.10 24.47
C VAL A 201 17.16 18.83 25.80
N ALA A 202 17.93 18.31 26.76
CA ALA A 202 18.19 18.96 28.03
C ALA A 202 18.89 20.33 27.83
N THR A 203 19.81 20.41 26.86
CA THR A 203 20.49 21.66 26.51
C THR A 203 19.53 22.70 25.94
N ILE A 204 18.59 22.29 25.08
CA ILE A 204 17.55 23.17 24.50
C ILE A 204 16.60 23.68 25.59
N GLU A 205 16.14 22.81 26.50
CA GLU A 205 15.29 23.22 27.64
C GLU A 205 16.02 24.17 28.58
N ASP A 206 17.32 23.96 28.84
CA ASP A 206 18.13 24.86 29.66
C ASP A 206 18.37 26.21 28.96
N LEU A 207 18.58 26.22 27.64
CA LEU A 207 18.65 27.43 26.85
C LEU A 207 17.32 28.19 26.85
N ASP A 208 16.19 27.52 26.67
CA ASP A 208 14.88 28.17 26.76
C ASP A 208 14.68 28.81 28.12
N ARG A 209 14.94 28.06 29.20
CA ARG A 209 14.80 28.56 30.58
C ARG A 209 15.74 29.70 30.89
N ALA A 210 17.01 29.58 30.47
CA ALA A 210 18.05 30.55 30.79
C ALA A 210 17.98 31.80 29.92
N PHE A 211 17.45 31.68 28.71
CA PHE A 211 17.48 32.74 27.68
C PHE A 211 16.07 33.22 27.32
N THR A 212 15.26 32.37 26.69
CA THR A 212 13.97 32.75 26.12
C THR A 212 12.95 33.18 27.15
N GLN A 213 12.76 32.41 28.22
CA GLN A 213 11.79 32.74 29.29
C GLN A 213 12.18 33.99 30.06
N GLN A 214 13.49 34.20 30.28
CA GLN A 214 13.96 35.41 30.93
C GLN A 214 13.73 36.67 30.07
N ILE A 215 13.97 36.56 28.75
CA ILE A 215 13.74 37.67 27.82
C ILE A 215 12.25 37.95 27.66
N LYS A 216 11.41 36.93 27.47
CA LYS A 216 9.94 37.06 27.36
C LYS A 216 9.31 37.69 28.61
N SER A 217 9.85 37.41 29.79
CA SER A 217 9.39 38.00 31.04
C SER A 217 9.86 39.45 31.25
N ASP A 218 10.75 39.96 30.41
CA ASP A 218 11.27 41.34 30.52
C ASP A 218 10.22 42.39 30.11
N PRO A 219 9.88 43.36 30.97
CA PRO A 219 8.89 44.39 30.63
C PRO A 219 9.26 45.23 29.43
N VAL A 220 10.57 45.52 29.20
CA VAL A 220 11.04 46.29 28.06
C VAL A 220 10.89 45.50 26.77
N TYR A 221 11.25 44.22 26.81
CA TYR A 221 11.03 43.32 25.67
C TYR A 221 9.54 43.22 25.32
N SER A 222 8.68 43.06 26.30
CA SER A 222 7.21 43.00 26.09
C SER A 222 6.65 44.28 25.45
N VAL A 223 7.19 45.46 25.82
CA VAL A 223 6.81 46.73 25.20
C VAL A 223 7.33 46.82 23.75
N LEU A 224 8.55 46.35 23.46
CA LEU A 224 9.12 46.36 22.10
C LEU A 224 8.31 45.38 21.20
N ASP A 225 7.86 44.25 21.74
CA ASP A 225 6.99 43.29 21.05
C ASP A 225 5.62 43.93 20.76
N ALA A 226 4.97 44.51 21.75
CA ALA A 226 3.65 45.13 21.61
C ALA A 226 3.59 46.27 20.59
N ILE A 227 4.69 47.00 20.38
CA ILE A 227 4.81 48.08 19.35
C ILE A 227 5.35 47.59 18.01
N GLY A 228 5.53 46.25 17.84
CA GLY A 228 5.96 45.62 16.58
C GLY A 228 7.46 45.71 16.27
N VAL A 229 8.27 46.18 17.19
CA VAL A 229 9.74 46.30 16.99
C VAL A 229 10.38 44.93 16.90
N ARG A 230 9.88 43.95 17.66
CA ARG A 230 10.36 42.56 17.60
C ARG A 230 10.13 41.96 16.22
N SER A 231 8.91 41.98 15.73
CA SER A 231 8.57 41.39 14.42
C SER A 231 9.31 42.10 13.27
N MET A 232 9.56 43.43 13.37
CA MET A 232 10.39 44.15 12.40
C MET A 232 11.85 43.69 12.47
N GLY A 233 12.42 43.53 13.67
CA GLY A 233 13.78 43.04 13.87
C GLY A 233 13.96 41.63 13.35
N GLU A 234 13.01 40.75 13.65
CA GLU A 234 12.95 39.39 13.14
C GLU A 234 12.90 39.37 11.60
N GLY A 235 12.02 40.19 10.98
CA GLY A 235 11.95 40.32 9.53
C GLY A 235 13.25 40.81 8.89
N ILE A 236 13.95 41.79 9.52
CA ILE A 236 15.28 42.25 9.07
C ILE A 236 16.29 41.11 9.13
N PHE A 237 16.33 40.34 10.22
CA PHE A 237 17.26 39.23 10.42
C PHE A 237 17.08 38.17 9.33
N TYR A 238 15.86 37.69 9.13
CA TYR A 238 15.59 36.68 8.09
C TYR A 238 15.86 37.20 6.69
N SER A 239 15.58 38.48 6.41
CA SER A 239 15.89 39.06 5.11
C SER A 239 17.41 39.23 4.87
N LEU A 240 18.21 39.54 5.91
CA LEU A 240 19.68 39.60 5.83
C LEU A 240 20.30 38.22 5.61
N SER A 241 19.66 37.15 6.13
CA SER A 241 20.10 35.77 5.97
C SER A 241 19.65 35.13 4.65
N THR A 242 18.92 35.88 3.81
CA THR A 242 18.51 35.39 2.50
C THR A 242 19.68 35.49 1.52
N ALA A 243 20.08 34.34 0.99
CA ALA A 243 21.15 34.21 0.02
C ALA A 243 20.64 33.49 -1.24
N SER A 244 21.27 33.77 -2.39
CA SER A 244 20.89 33.09 -3.64
C SER A 244 21.91 32.02 -3.97
N THR A 245 21.42 30.85 -4.35
CA THR A 245 22.21 29.73 -4.88
C THR A 245 22.74 30.06 -6.28
N GLU A 246 23.66 29.28 -6.79
CA GLU A 246 24.14 29.40 -8.17
C GLU A 246 23.01 29.17 -9.20
N SER A 247 22.00 28.37 -8.86
CA SER A 247 20.81 28.15 -9.69
C SER A 247 19.85 29.35 -9.71
N GLY A 248 20.06 30.36 -8.86
CA GLY A 248 19.24 31.56 -8.72
C GLY A 248 18.07 31.41 -7.76
N GLU A 249 17.98 30.32 -7.04
CA GLU A 249 17.04 30.11 -5.94
C GLU A 249 17.46 30.94 -4.72
N SER A 250 16.49 31.46 -3.98
CA SER A 250 16.75 32.27 -2.78
C SER A 250 16.40 31.52 -1.53
N ILE A 251 17.37 31.22 -0.69
CA ILE A 251 17.23 30.49 0.57
C ILE A 251 17.36 31.46 1.74
N CYS A 252 16.39 31.49 2.63
CA CYS A 252 16.45 32.21 3.91
C CYS A 252 17.08 31.28 4.97
N VAL A 253 18.43 31.33 5.08
CA VAL A 253 19.18 30.34 5.88
C VAL A 253 18.72 30.25 7.34
N PHE A 254 18.53 31.37 8.04
CA PHE A 254 18.06 31.33 9.42
C PHE A 254 16.57 31.02 9.53
N GLY A 255 15.77 31.24 8.48
CA GLY A 255 14.40 30.78 8.37
C GLY A 255 14.34 29.27 8.33
N GLU A 256 15.15 28.66 7.46
CA GLU A 256 15.26 27.20 7.38
C GLU A 256 15.75 26.58 8.69
N ILE A 257 16.73 27.19 9.38
CA ILE A 257 17.15 26.71 10.72
C ILE A 257 16.00 26.73 11.71
N ARG A 258 15.22 27.83 11.74
CA ARG A 258 14.06 27.94 12.64
C ARG A 258 13.07 26.81 12.42
N ASP A 259 12.77 26.50 11.15
CA ASP A 259 11.77 25.52 10.77
C ASP A 259 12.33 24.08 10.88
N ALA A 260 13.63 23.88 10.66
CA ALA A 260 14.30 22.59 10.80
C ALA A 260 14.56 22.18 12.27
N LEU A 261 14.81 23.14 13.17
CA LEU A 261 15.17 22.81 14.57
C LEU A 261 14.13 21.95 15.30
N PRO A 262 12.82 22.24 15.26
CA PRO A 262 11.80 21.38 15.85
C PRO A 262 11.79 19.97 15.26
N VAL A 263 12.02 19.85 13.96
CA VAL A 263 12.08 18.56 13.23
C VAL A 263 13.25 17.73 13.74
N VAL A 264 14.44 18.32 13.81
CA VAL A 264 15.65 17.66 14.32
C VAL A 264 15.42 17.14 15.74
N VAL A 265 14.80 17.95 16.62
CA VAL A 265 14.48 17.56 18.00
C VAL A 265 13.55 16.36 18.04
N LYS A 266 12.57 16.27 17.13
CA LYS A 266 11.63 15.16 17.06
C LYS A 266 12.22 13.89 16.40
N ILE A 267 13.14 14.05 15.44
CA ILE A 267 13.81 12.92 14.77
C ILE A 267 14.89 12.28 15.65
N MET A 268 15.61 13.06 16.44
CA MET A 268 16.70 12.54 17.28
C MET A 268 16.33 11.32 18.16
N PRO A 269 15.17 11.26 18.83
CA PRO A 269 14.76 10.09 19.57
C PRO A 269 14.65 8.84 18.71
N LEU A 270 14.27 9.01 17.43
CA LEU A 270 14.04 7.90 16.52
C LEU A 270 15.32 7.13 16.18
N THR A 271 16.48 7.78 16.28
CA THR A 271 17.78 7.12 16.06
C THR A 271 18.09 6.05 17.08
N SER A 272 17.39 6.03 18.22
CA SER A 272 17.49 4.99 19.25
C SER A 272 16.49 3.83 19.06
N ILE A 273 15.49 4.02 18.20
CA ILE A 273 14.52 2.98 17.82
C ILE A 273 15.26 2.03 16.87
N GLY A 274 15.40 0.78 17.22
CA GLY A 274 16.08 -0.21 16.37
C GLY A 274 17.28 -0.91 17.03
N GLY A 275 17.64 -0.53 18.26
CA GLY A 275 18.67 -1.23 19.06
C GLY A 275 18.27 -2.61 19.57
N GLY A 276 17.22 -3.26 18.99
CA GLY A 276 16.71 -4.56 19.41
C GLY A 276 15.54 -4.48 20.39
N GLU A 277 15.03 -3.29 20.67
CA GLU A 277 13.79 -3.08 21.42
C GLU A 277 12.57 -3.15 20.46
N ARG A 278 11.41 -3.50 21.01
CA ARG A 278 10.15 -3.58 20.28
C ARG A 278 9.71 -2.20 19.80
N ILE A 279 9.19 -2.14 18.59
CA ILE A 279 8.47 -0.97 18.12
C ILE A 279 7.10 -0.98 18.80
N SER A 280 6.79 0.07 19.54
CA SER A 280 5.49 0.27 20.21
C SER A 280 4.62 1.25 19.42
N GLY A 281 3.32 1.30 19.71
CA GLY A 281 2.43 2.32 19.15
C GLY A 281 2.91 3.74 19.47
N ASP A 282 3.47 3.98 20.66
CA ASP A 282 4.05 5.28 21.03
C ASP A 282 5.25 5.66 20.15
N ASP A 283 6.04 4.68 19.70
CA ASP A 283 7.16 4.92 18.78
C ASP A 283 6.65 5.31 17.38
N ILE A 284 5.60 4.65 16.90
CA ILE A 284 4.95 4.97 15.61
C ILE A 284 4.37 6.39 15.66
N ASP A 285 3.68 6.75 16.73
CA ASP A 285 3.15 8.11 16.92
C ASP A 285 4.28 9.15 16.95
N ALA A 286 5.42 8.83 17.56
CA ALA A 286 6.58 9.70 17.57
C ALA A 286 7.16 9.88 16.15
N VAL A 287 7.28 8.79 15.37
CA VAL A 287 7.73 8.84 13.96
C VAL A 287 6.74 9.64 13.12
N ARG A 288 5.44 9.42 13.26
CA ARG A 288 4.37 10.17 12.56
C ARG A 288 4.45 11.66 12.87
N SER A 289 4.58 12.03 14.15
CA SER A 289 4.76 13.44 14.56
C SER A 289 6.05 14.05 14.02
N ALA A 290 7.11 13.27 13.87
CA ALA A 290 8.35 13.74 13.24
C ALA A 290 8.16 13.95 11.73
N LEU A 291 7.53 13.02 11.03
CA LEU A 291 7.22 13.11 9.60
C LEU A 291 6.34 14.32 9.27
N ASP A 292 5.30 14.57 10.08
CA ASP A 292 4.47 15.78 9.94
C ASP A 292 5.31 17.05 10.08
N SER A 293 6.27 17.04 11.01
CA SER A 293 7.17 18.18 11.19
C SER A 293 8.18 18.33 10.05
N VAL A 294 8.61 17.22 9.42
CA VAL A 294 9.43 17.24 8.21
C VAL A 294 8.73 18.02 7.09
N ARG A 295 7.43 17.81 6.91
CA ARG A 295 6.63 18.55 5.91
C ARG A 295 6.61 20.06 6.14
N ASP A 296 6.74 20.51 7.39
CA ASP A 296 6.78 21.93 7.75
C ASP A 296 8.14 22.59 7.49
N SER A 297 9.20 21.80 7.24
CA SER A 297 10.57 22.31 6.97
C SER A 297 11.00 21.96 5.55
N HIS A 298 11.04 22.96 4.68
CA HIS A 298 11.48 22.78 3.29
C HIS A 298 12.91 22.21 3.21
N LEU A 299 13.83 22.67 4.07
CA LEU A 299 15.20 22.14 4.11
C LEU A 299 15.23 20.63 4.38
N ILE A 300 14.48 20.19 5.38
CA ILE A 300 14.51 18.76 5.78
C ILE A 300 13.74 17.90 4.78
N SER A 301 12.55 18.35 4.32
CA SER A 301 11.76 17.58 3.36
C SER A 301 12.47 17.43 2.02
N ALA A 302 13.01 18.51 1.47
CA ALA A 302 13.78 18.46 0.22
C ALA A 302 15.05 17.62 0.35
N THR A 303 15.80 17.75 1.47
CA THR A 303 16.99 16.92 1.72
C THR A 303 16.62 15.45 1.82
N LEU A 304 15.56 15.11 2.54
CA LEU A 304 15.10 13.72 2.68
C LEU A 304 14.67 13.15 1.32
N TYR A 305 13.92 13.93 0.55
CA TYR A 305 13.52 13.58 -0.81
C TYR A 305 14.74 13.32 -1.71
N GLU A 306 15.69 14.25 -1.75
CA GLU A 306 16.91 14.15 -2.57
C GLU A 306 17.73 12.91 -2.20
N VAL A 307 17.92 12.64 -0.90
CA VAL A 307 18.69 11.49 -0.42
C VAL A 307 17.98 10.17 -0.76
N ILE A 308 16.66 10.06 -0.52
CA ILE A 308 15.92 8.82 -0.79
C ILE A 308 15.86 8.54 -2.29
N THR A 309 15.60 9.55 -3.12
CA THR A 309 15.55 9.36 -4.58
C THR A 309 16.92 9.02 -5.16
N THR A 310 17.99 9.66 -4.69
CA THR A 310 19.37 9.29 -5.10
C THR A 310 19.74 7.89 -4.64
N PHE A 311 19.39 7.52 -3.40
CA PHE A 311 19.57 6.16 -2.91
C PHE A 311 18.86 5.16 -3.81
N ALA A 312 17.58 5.41 -4.13
CA ALA A 312 16.78 4.53 -4.98
C ALA A 312 17.40 4.40 -6.39
N GLN A 313 17.83 5.50 -7.01
CA GLN A 313 18.48 5.51 -8.32
C GLN A 313 19.81 4.72 -8.34
N LYS A 314 20.64 4.89 -7.30
CA LYS A 314 21.92 4.16 -7.19
C LYS A 314 21.68 2.67 -6.95
N MET A 315 20.72 2.31 -6.10
CA MET A 315 20.34 0.92 -5.85
C MET A 315 19.76 0.25 -7.12
N GLU A 316 18.93 0.97 -7.89
CA GLU A 316 18.43 0.51 -9.18
C GLU A 316 19.57 0.25 -10.19
N ALA A 317 20.60 1.12 -10.16
CA ALA A 317 21.79 0.98 -11.00
C ALA A 317 22.76 -0.12 -10.50
N GLY A 318 22.53 -0.70 -9.32
CA GLY A 318 23.44 -1.66 -8.69
C GLY A 318 24.71 -1.01 -8.12
N GLU A 319 24.65 0.29 -7.82
CA GLU A 319 25.76 1.07 -7.26
C GLU A 319 25.63 1.17 -5.72
N PRO A 320 26.72 0.99 -4.95
CA PRO A 320 26.66 1.19 -3.50
C PRO A 320 26.40 2.65 -3.16
N PHE A 321 25.74 2.90 -2.03
CA PHE A 321 25.45 4.24 -1.52
C PHE A 321 25.46 4.30 0.00
N LEU A 322 26.19 5.23 0.60
CA LEU A 322 26.34 5.43 2.05
C LEU A 322 26.69 4.13 2.81
N GLY A 323 27.49 3.27 2.19
CA GLY A 323 27.89 1.98 2.73
C GLY A 323 26.86 0.86 2.63
N PHE A 324 25.71 1.10 2.00
CA PHE A 324 24.74 0.08 1.60
C PHE A 324 25.15 -0.48 0.23
N ASP A 325 25.34 -1.78 0.18
CA ASP A 325 25.62 -2.53 -1.02
C ASP A 325 24.60 -3.67 -1.12
N MET A 326 23.83 -3.68 -2.22
CA MET A 326 22.82 -4.70 -2.50
C MET A 326 23.26 -5.65 -3.62
N SER A 327 24.56 -5.72 -3.90
CA SER A 327 25.09 -6.71 -4.82
C SER A 327 25.01 -8.10 -4.18
N PHE A 328 24.13 -8.96 -4.73
CA PHE A 328 24.04 -10.37 -4.36
C PHE A 328 24.72 -11.21 -5.45
N GLU A 329 25.43 -12.27 -5.05
CA GLU A 329 25.92 -13.25 -6.03
C GLU A 329 24.73 -13.96 -6.71
N GLU A 330 24.88 -14.27 -8.00
CA GLU A 330 23.84 -14.90 -8.81
C GLU A 330 23.40 -16.23 -8.16
N GLY A 331 22.16 -16.31 -7.70
CA GLY A 331 21.58 -17.48 -7.02
C GLY A 331 21.51 -17.41 -5.48
N GLU A 332 22.07 -16.37 -4.84
CA GLU A 332 22.02 -16.18 -3.38
C GLU A 332 21.10 -15.01 -2.94
N ALA A 333 20.48 -14.31 -3.90
CA ALA A 333 19.63 -13.19 -3.58
C ALA A 333 18.40 -13.62 -2.73
N PRO A 334 18.26 -13.11 -1.51
CA PRO A 334 17.08 -13.39 -0.71
C PRO A 334 15.81 -12.88 -1.42
N VAL A 335 14.66 -13.50 -1.17
CA VAL A 335 13.40 -13.12 -1.84
C VAL A 335 13.07 -11.64 -1.65
N TYR A 336 13.43 -11.05 -0.48
CA TYR A 336 13.22 -9.62 -0.23
C TYR A 336 14.08 -8.71 -1.13
N SER A 337 15.17 -9.20 -1.74
CA SER A 337 15.97 -8.39 -2.67
C SER A 337 15.20 -8.05 -3.93
N THR A 338 14.39 -8.98 -4.43
CA THR A 338 13.52 -8.73 -5.59
C THR A 338 12.43 -7.71 -5.27
N LEU A 339 11.85 -7.78 -4.07
CA LEU A 339 10.88 -6.78 -3.59
C LEU A 339 11.49 -5.39 -3.53
N LEU A 340 12.74 -5.28 -3.05
CA LEU A 340 13.46 -4.00 -2.99
C LEU A 340 13.84 -3.48 -4.39
N GLN A 341 14.22 -4.38 -5.31
CA GLN A 341 14.48 -4.01 -6.71
C GLN A 341 13.26 -3.43 -7.41
N ASP A 342 12.06 -3.95 -7.11
CA ASP A 342 10.81 -3.41 -7.65
C ASP A 342 10.39 -2.10 -6.94
N LEU A 343 10.85 -1.86 -5.73
CA LEU A 343 10.60 -0.66 -4.94
C LEU A 343 11.41 0.54 -5.44
N PHE A 344 12.68 0.36 -5.80
CA PHE A 344 13.59 1.45 -6.15
C PHE A 344 13.11 2.30 -7.31
N PRO A 345 12.63 1.75 -8.45
CA PRO A 345 12.08 2.55 -9.54
C PRO A 345 10.90 3.41 -9.12
N VAL A 346 10.07 2.92 -8.19
CA VAL A 346 8.90 3.66 -7.67
C VAL A 346 9.35 4.85 -6.84
N LEU A 347 10.34 4.66 -5.96
CA LEU A 347 10.93 5.73 -5.14
C LEU A 347 11.68 6.75 -6.00
N ALA A 348 12.42 6.29 -7.01
CA ALA A 348 13.20 7.14 -7.89
C ALA A 348 12.33 8.07 -8.78
N ASP A 349 11.11 7.65 -9.09
CA ASP A 349 10.15 8.38 -9.93
C ASP A 349 9.13 9.21 -9.12
N SER A 350 9.17 9.14 -7.78
CA SER A 350 8.29 9.89 -6.89
C SER A 350 8.69 11.37 -6.83
N ASP A 351 7.72 12.28 -6.73
CA ASP A 351 7.96 13.66 -6.34
C ASP A 351 7.99 13.82 -4.81
N GLU A 352 8.39 14.98 -4.31
CA GLU A 352 8.55 15.24 -2.87
C GLU A 352 7.24 15.04 -2.10
N GLU A 353 6.10 15.52 -2.62
CA GLU A 353 4.80 15.40 -1.97
C GLU A 353 4.35 13.93 -1.93
N THR A 354 4.51 13.22 -3.03
CA THR A 354 4.19 11.79 -3.15
C THR A 354 5.05 10.96 -2.19
N LEU A 355 6.36 11.21 -2.13
CA LEU A 355 7.25 10.51 -1.21
C LEU A 355 6.86 10.72 0.26
N MET A 356 6.51 11.95 0.64
CA MET A 356 6.07 12.23 2.01
C MET A 356 4.74 11.53 2.35
N ASN A 357 3.84 11.36 1.39
CA ASN A 357 2.61 10.59 1.55
C ASN A 357 2.92 9.10 1.64
N ASP A 358 3.78 8.58 0.78
CA ASP A 358 4.22 7.18 0.80
C ASP A 358 4.86 6.79 2.14
N LEU A 359 5.68 7.67 2.72
CA LEU A 359 6.25 7.44 4.07
C LEU A 359 5.15 7.41 5.15
N SER A 360 4.11 8.22 5.03
CA SER A 360 2.94 8.16 5.92
C SER A 360 2.20 6.83 5.78
N ASP A 361 1.99 6.38 4.54
CA ASP A 361 1.32 5.11 4.25
C ASP A 361 2.11 3.91 4.80
N VAL A 362 3.45 3.97 4.74
CA VAL A 362 4.32 2.95 5.38
C VAL A 362 4.12 2.94 6.89
N LEU A 363 3.99 4.11 7.53
CA LEU A 363 3.70 4.18 8.97
C LEU A 363 2.32 3.62 9.30
N ASP A 364 1.32 3.90 8.47
CA ASP A 364 -0.03 3.34 8.63
C ASP A 364 0.00 1.81 8.48
N LEU A 365 0.80 1.27 7.56
CA LEU A 365 1.02 -0.16 7.44
C LEU A 365 1.69 -0.76 8.70
N VAL A 366 2.73 -0.10 9.22
CA VAL A 366 3.41 -0.54 10.45
C VAL A 366 2.46 -0.52 11.64
N ASP A 367 1.59 0.48 11.73
CA ASP A 367 0.57 0.62 12.78
C ASP A 367 -0.42 -0.56 12.75
N VAL A 368 -0.95 -0.89 11.58
CA VAL A 368 -1.80 -2.09 11.36
C VAL A 368 -1.09 -3.37 11.79
N LEU A 369 0.21 -3.52 11.48
CA LEU A 369 1.01 -4.69 11.85
C LEU A 369 1.28 -4.77 13.37
N VAL A 370 1.49 -3.63 14.04
CA VAL A 370 1.67 -3.57 15.50
C VAL A 370 0.35 -3.84 16.22
N GLU A 371 -0.75 -3.23 15.81
CA GLU A 371 -2.07 -3.46 16.39
C GLU A 371 -2.52 -4.92 16.27
N SER A 372 -2.12 -5.60 15.21
CA SER A 372 -2.41 -7.03 15.01
C SER A 372 -1.59 -7.97 15.90
N GLY A 373 -0.56 -7.46 16.60
CA GLY A 373 0.36 -8.26 17.40
C GLY A 373 1.41 -9.04 16.60
N LEU A 374 1.46 -8.87 15.27
CA LEU A 374 2.45 -9.54 14.41
C LEU A 374 3.88 -9.17 14.70
N MET A 375 4.11 -7.95 15.18
CA MET A 375 5.42 -7.46 15.56
C MET A 375 5.77 -7.75 17.04
N ASP A 376 4.95 -8.53 17.75
CA ASP A 376 5.23 -8.92 19.15
C ASP A 376 5.80 -10.34 19.26
N PRO A 377 7.13 -10.51 19.32
CA PRO A 377 7.77 -11.81 19.44
C PRO A 377 7.69 -12.43 20.85
N SER A 378 7.01 -11.80 21.84
CA SER A 378 7.04 -12.22 23.24
C SER A 378 6.00 -13.25 23.65
N GLU A 379 4.92 -13.34 22.93
CA GLU A 379 3.98 -14.43 23.11
C GLU A 379 4.45 -15.56 22.19
N GLY A 380 5.05 -16.60 22.74
CA GLY A 380 5.67 -17.72 22.02
C GLY A 380 4.71 -18.56 21.14
N GLU A 381 3.56 -18.04 20.81
CA GLU A 381 2.64 -18.47 19.78
C GLU A 381 2.65 -17.38 18.69
N SER A 382 3.58 -17.49 17.73
CA SER A 382 3.45 -16.74 16.48
C SER A 382 2.09 -17.08 15.89
N MET A 383 1.23 -16.07 15.74
CA MET A 383 -0.05 -16.23 15.03
C MET A 383 0.27 -16.90 13.68
N SER A 384 -0.37 -18.03 13.39
CA SER A 384 -0.09 -18.71 12.15
C SER A 384 -0.53 -17.84 10.96
N VAL A 385 0.11 -17.99 9.83
CA VAL A 385 -0.31 -17.27 8.59
C VAL A 385 -1.79 -17.57 8.28
N VAL A 386 -2.25 -18.77 8.60
CA VAL A 386 -3.65 -19.19 8.44
C VAL A 386 -4.59 -18.39 9.35
N ASP A 387 -4.21 -18.17 10.63
CA ASP A 387 -5.02 -17.37 11.56
C ASP A 387 -5.13 -15.91 11.14
N LEU A 388 -4.04 -15.37 10.58
CA LEU A 388 -4.01 -14.03 10.01
C LEU A 388 -4.94 -13.88 8.81
N LEU A 389 -4.87 -14.81 7.86
CA LEU A 389 -5.70 -14.79 6.65
C LEU A 389 -7.19 -15.00 6.98
N ASN A 390 -7.51 -15.68 8.08
CA ASN A 390 -8.87 -15.84 8.58
C ASN A 390 -9.43 -14.59 9.26
N ASN A 391 -8.56 -13.64 9.68
CA ASN A 391 -9.00 -12.36 10.23
C ASN A 391 -9.33 -11.38 9.10
N LYS A 392 -10.54 -11.48 8.54
CA LYS A 392 -10.97 -10.69 7.38
C LYS A 392 -10.85 -9.16 7.61
N THR A 393 -11.06 -8.67 8.83
CA THR A 393 -10.95 -7.23 9.13
C THR A 393 -9.50 -6.79 9.02
N PHE A 394 -8.59 -7.49 9.67
CA PHE A 394 -7.16 -7.22 9.58
C PHE A 394 -6.65 -7.29 8.15
N THR A 395 -7.00 -8.35 7.42
CA THR A 395 -6.59 -8.53 6.02
C THR A 395 -7.15 -7.42 5.13
N ALA A 396 -8.39 -6.96 5.37
CA ALA A 396 -8.98 -5.85 4.63
C ALA A 396 -8.25 -4.52 4.91
N ASP A 397 -7.95 -4.22 6.18
CA ASP A 397 -7.25 -2.99 6.57
C ASP A 397 -5.83 -2.99 5.99
N LEU A 398 -5.11 -4.10 6.09
CA LEU A 398 -3.79 -4.29 5.51
C LEU A 398 -3.79 -4.06 3.98
N LEU A 399 -4.65 -4.77 3.26
CA LEU A 399 -4.74 -4.65 1.80
C LEU A 399 -5.21 -3.26 1.38
N THR A 400 -6.15 -2.64 2.11
CA THR A 400 -6.63 -1.28 1.80
C THR A 400 -5.49 -0.26 1.91
N THR A 401 -4.70 -0.34 2.98
CA THR A 401 -3.52 0.53 3.16
C THR A 401 -2.52 0.31 2.02
N MET A 402 -2.19 -0.93 1.70
CA MET A 402 -1.23 -1.25 0.64
C MET A 402 -1.70 -0.79 -0.74
N VAL A 403 -2.94 -1.11 -1.13
CA VAL A 403 -3.48 -0.85 -2.48
C VAL A 403 -3.68 0.64 -2.77
N ASN A 404 -3.95 1.45 -1.74
CA ASN A 404 -4.17 2.89 -1.89
C ASN A 404 -2.88 3.71 -1.90
N SER A 405 -1.77 3.16 -1.41
CA SER A 405 -0.48 3.83 -1.41
C SER A 405 0.19 3.76 -2.78
N HIS A 406 0.82 4.86 -3.19
CA HIS A 406 1.60 4.94 -4.43
C HIS A 406 2.81 3.98 -4.40
N LEU A 407 3.47 3.86 -3.24
CA LEU A 407 4.64 3.03 -3.02
C LEU A 407 4.28 1.57 -2.72
N LEU A 408 3.33 1.35 -1.80
CA LEU A 408 3.03 0.01 -1.31
C LEU A 408 2.22 -0.83 -2.31
N ALA A 409 1.45 -0.20 -3.21
CA ALA A 409 0.68 -0.93 -4.21
C ALA A 409 1.57 -1.72 -5.18
N PRO A 410 2.61 -1.17 -5.83
CA PRO A 410 3.57 -1.96 -6.61
C PRO A 410 4.29 -3.02 -5.79
N VAL A 411 4.67 -2.70 -4.55
CA VAL A 411 5.33 -3.67 -3.64
C VAL A 411 4.41 -4.85 -3.33
N SER A 412 3.10 -4.60 -3.12
CA SER A 412 2.13 -5.67 -2.89
C SER A 412 1.99 -6.59 -4.10
N VAL A 413 1.98 -6.04 -5.31
CA VAL A 413 1.96 -6.83 -6.55
C VAL A 413 3.25 -7.64 -6.71
N SER A 414 4.41 -7.02 -6.43
CA SER A 414 5.70 -7.71 -6.42
C SER A 414 5.72 -8.86 -5.40
N ALA A 415 5.19 -8.63 -4.20
CA ALA A 415 5.06 -9.68 -3.18
C ALA A 415 4.15 -10.83 -3.66
N ILE A 416 3.01 -10.53 -4.28
CA ILE A 416 2.14 -11.54 -4.87
C ILE A 416 2.90 -12.36 -5.91
N ASN A 417 3.62 -11.73 -6.82
CA ASN A 417 4.37 -12.40 -7.89
C ASN A 417 5.52 -13.25 -7.37
N ASN A 418 6.33 -12.70 -6.48
CA ASN A 418 7.62 -13.29 -6.11
C ASN A 418 7.54 -14.16 -4.84
N LEU A 419 6.48 -14.01 -4.01
CA LEU A 419 6.25 -14.83 -2.84
C LEU A 419 5.10 -15.82 -3.07
N ALA A 420 3.89 -15.32 -3.29
CA ALA A 420 2.71 -16.19 -3.36
C ALA A 420 2.70 -17.03 -4.63
N ILE A 421 2.82 -16.40 -5.81
CA ILE A 421 2.78 -17.12 -7.10
C ILE A 421 4.04 -17.97 -7.29
N ALA A 422 5.22 -17.49 -6.90
CA ALA A 422 6.43 -18.27 -6.99
C ALA A 422 6.38 -19.52 -6.09
N SER A 423 5.96 -19.36 -4.83
CA SER A 423 5.79 -20.51 -3.91
C SER A 423 4.75 -21.51 -4.42
N LEU A 424 3.66 -21.01 -5.01
CA LEU A 424 2.64 -21.86 -5.64
C LEU A 424 3.23 -22.61 -6.84
N ALA A 425 3.95 -21.92 -7.72
CA ALA A 425 4.57 -22.54 -8.90
C ALA A 425 5.62 -23.59 -8.52
N ASP A 426 6.36 -23.35 -7.42
CA ASP A 426 7.30 -24.34 -6.87
C ASP A 426 6.58 -25.55 -6.28
N ALA A 427 5.51 -25.32 -5.50
CA ALA A 427 4.70 -26.40 -4.93
C ALA A 427 4.03 -27.27 -6.00
N LEU A 428 3.71 -26.67 -7.14
CA LEU A 428 3.11 -27.35 -8.30
C LEU A 428 4.17 -27.89 -9.28
N GLU A 429 5.46 -27.72 -9.01
CA GLU A 429 6.58 -28.14 -9.88
C GLU A 429 6.46 -27.64 -11.34
N LEU A 430 5.92 -26.41 -11.52
CA LEU A 430 5.66 -25.86 -12.86
C LEU A 430 6.96 -25.55 -13.62
N PRO A 431 7.01 -25.82 -14.94
CA PRO A 431 8.08 -25.36 -15.81
C PRO A 431 8.24 -23.84 -15.76
N GLU A 432 9.47 -23.34 -15.96
CA GLU A 432 9.78 -21.91 -15.86
C GLU A 432 8.95 -21.05 -16.84
N GLU A 433 8.68 -21.57 -18.05
CA GLU A 433 7.85 -20.91 -19.07
C GLU A 433 6.37 -20.73 -18.64
N ASP A 434 5.84 -21.61 -17.79
CA ASP A 434 4.46 -21.53 -17.29
C ASP A 434 4.35 -20.63 -16.06
N ARG A 435 5.44 -20.44 -15.30
CA ARG A 435 5.48 -19.58 -14.10
C ARG A 435 5.19 -18.12 -14.41
N ASP A 436 5.77 -17.62 -15.49
CA ASP A 436 5.57 -16.22 -15.91
C ASP A 436 4.13 -15.95 -16.34
N ALA A 437 3.43 -16.94 -16.87
CA ALA A 437 2.02 -16.82 -17.25
C ALA A 437 1.08 -16.65 -16.04
N LEU A 438 1.51 -17.05 -14.83
CA LEU A 438 0.73 -16.89 -13.60
C LEU A 438 0.87 -15.50 -13.00
N LYS A 439 1.94 -14.76 -13.30
CA LYS A 439 2.25 -13.49 -12.68
C LYS A 439 1.26 -12.40 -13.08
N VAL A 440 1.06 -11.44 -12.20
CA VAL A 440 0.37 -10.18 -12.50
C VAL A 440 1.17 -9.41 -13.53
N ALA A 441 0.53 -9.02 -14.62
CA ALA A 441 1.22 -8.48 -15.79
C ALA A 441 1.85 -7.07 -15.56
N SER A 442 1.33 -6.29 -14.62
CA SER A 442 1.81 -4.94 -14.35
C SER A 442 1.89 -4.67 -12.85
N LEU A 443 3.07 -4.21 -12.39
CA LEU A 443 3.27 -3.76 -11.01
C LEU A 443 2.37 -2.56 -10.65
N TYR A 444 2.01 -1.76 -11.64
CA TYR A 444 1.24 -0.52 -11.46
C TYR A 444 -0.26 -0.68 -11.68
N ILE A 445 -0.77 -1.92 -11.69
CA ILE A 445 -2.18 -2.22 -12.01
C ILE A 445 -3.17 -1.41 -11.16
N PHE A 446 -2.86 -1.17 -9.88
CA PHE A 446 -3.73 -0.41 -8.98
C PHE A 446 -3.78 1.09 -9.29
N ARG A 447 -2.76 1.65 -9.96
CA ARG A 447 -2.77 3.06 -10.38
C ARG A 447 -3.82 3.35 -11.44
N ASP A 448 -4.08 2.36 -12.30
CA ASP A 448 -5.04 2.48 -13.39
C ASP A 448 -6.50 2.27 -12.93
N MET A 449 -6.70 1.76 -11.71
CA MET A 449 -8.01 1.51 -11.12
C MET A 449 -8.59 2.76 -10.44
N SER A 450 -9.89 2.98 -10.59
CA SER A 450 -10.63 3.93 -9.75
C SER A 450 -10.70 3.44 -8.29
N GLN A 451 -11.01 4.34 -7.34
CA GLN A 451 -11.16 3.95 -5.92
C GLN A 451 -12.19 2.82 -5.73
N ALA A 452 -13.33 2.90 -6.43
CA ALA A 452 -14.36 1.87 -6.32
C ALA A 452 -13.90 0.49 -6.85
N GLU A 453 -13.05 0.48 -7.89
CA GLU A 453 -12.45 -0.75 -8.42
C GLU A 453 -11.42 -1.31 -7.45
N ARG A 454 -10.58 -0.47 -6.83
CA ARG A 454 -9.64 -0.90 -5.78
C ARG A 454 -10.35 -1.49 -4.57
N ASP A 455 -11.40 -0.83 -4.06
CA ASP A 455 -12.19 -1.31 -2.92
C ASP A 455 -12.86 -2.66 -3.23
N ALA A 456 -13.38 -2.82 -4.46
CA ALA A 456 -13.95 -4.08 -4.92
C ALA A 456 -12.88 -5.20 -5.03
N GLU A 457 -11.69 -4.86 -5.53
CA GLU A 457 -10.58 -5.81 -5.65
C GLU A 457 -10.06 -6.24 -4.27
N VAL A 458 -9.91 -5.31 -3.34
CA VAL A 458 -9.56 -5.64 -1.93
C VAL A 458 -10.57 -6.61 -1.33
N ALA A 459 -11.88 -6.35 -1.51
CA ALA A 459 -12.93 -7.24 -1.00
C ALA A 459 -12.83 -8.65 -1.60
N ARG A 460 -12.51 -8.77 -2.91
CA ARG A 460 -12.26 -10.06 -3.56
C ARG A 460 -11.03 -10.75 -2.99
N LEU A 461 -9.90 -10.05 -2.89
CA LEU A 461 -8.65 -10.59 -2.34
C LEU A 461 -8.82 -11.09 -0.90
N VAL A 462 -9.54 -10.37 -0.03
CA VAL A 462 -9.86 -10.81 1.33
C VAL A 462 -10.61 -12.14 1.33
N ASN A 463 -11.60 -12.28 0.45
CA ASN A 463 -12.37 -13.53 0.35
C ASN A 463 -11.52 -14.68 -0.23
N ILE A 464 -10.67 -14.39 -1.23
CA ILE A 464 -9.75 -15.37 -1.81
C ILE A 464 -8.76 -15.87 -0.76
N LEU A 465 -8.16 -14.97 0.01
CA LEU A 465 -7.20 -15.31 1.06
C LEU A 465 -7.84 -16.14 2.19
N ALA A 466 -9.06 -15.78 2.60
CA ALA A 466 -9.81 -16.56 3.57
C ALA A 466 -10.15 -17.96 3.01
N GLY A 467 -10.60 -18.05 1.75
CA GLY A 467 -10.86 -19.33 1.08
C GLY A 467 -9.60 -20.18 0.90
N ALA A 468 -8.45 -19.54 0.61
CA ALA A 468 -7.16 -20.24 0.54
C ALA A 468 -6.76 -20.82 1.89
N ALA A 469 -6.94 -20.07 2.99
CA ALA A 469 -6.67 -20.55 4.34
C ALA A 469 -7.47 -21.80 4.71
N GLU A 470 -8.72 -21.91 4.24
CA GLU A 470 -9.57 -23.09 4.42
C GLU A 470 -9.18 -24.27 3.51
N THR A 471 -8.61 -23.98 2.34
CA THR A 471 -8.31 -24.97 1.30
C THR A 471 -6.91 -25.58 1.44
N ILE A 472 -5.90 -24.81 1.90
CA ILE A 472 -4.52 -25.27 2.07
C ILE A 472 -4.40 -26.58 2.88
N PRO A 473 -5.05 -26.75 4.05
CA PRO A 473 -4.98 -27.99 4.81
C PRO A 473 -5.56 -29.20 4.07
N ALA A 474 -6.51 -28.98 3.17
CA ALA A 474 -7.10 -30.04 2.34
C ALA A 474 -6.14 -30.48 1.22
N LEU A 475 -5.37 -29.54 0.66
CA LEU A 475 -4.34 -29.81 -0.36
C LEU A 475 -3.13 -30.56 0.20
N GLU A 476 -2.71 -30.24 1.44
CA GLU A 476 -1.60 -30.95 2.11
C GLU A 476 -1.84 -32.44 2.32
N ASN A 477 -3.10 -32.86 2.44
CA ASN A 477 -3.50 -34.28 2.58
C ASN A 477 -3.57 -35.03 1.24
N GLY A 478 -3.30 -34.32 0.13
CA GLY A 478 -3.41 -34.88 -1.23
C GLY A 478 -4.83 -34.82 -1.77
N LEU A 479 -4.95 -34.66 -3.09
CA LEU A 479 -6.22 -34.70 -3.81
C LEU A 479 -6.67 -36.19 -3.92
N ASP A 480 -7.54 -36.61 -3.04
CA ASP A 480 -8.15 -37.93 -3.08
C ASP A 480 -9.55 -37.82 -3.72
N PHE A 481 -9.64 -38.19 -4.99
CA PHE A 481 -10.88 -38.12 -5.75
C PHE A 481 -12.00 -39.05 -5.18
N GLU A 482 -11.63 -40.09 -4.46
CA GLU A 482 -12.60 -41.06 -3.95
C GLU A 482 -13.23 -40.64 -2.62
N ASN A 483 -12.52 -39.84 -1.81
CA ASN A 483 -12.94 -39.55 -0.44
C ASN A 483 -13.01 -38.07 -0.09
N ASN A 484 -12.69 -37.13 -1.02
CA ASN A 484 -12.56 -35.72 -0.68
C ASN A 484 -13.20 -34.75 -1.69
N LEU A 485 -14.45 -34.99 -2.04
CA LEU A 485 -15.23 -34.19 -2.99
C LEU A 485 -15.47 -32.77 -2.50
N ASP A 486 -15.60 -32.56 -1.20
CA ASP A 486 -15.66 -31.24 -0.60
C ASP A 486 -14.43 -30.37 -0.92
N SER A 487 -13.27 -31.01 -1.08
CA SER A 487 -12.04 -30.30 -1.47
C SER A 487 -12.10 -29.74 -2.89
N PHE A 488 -12.71 -30.47 -3.82
CA PHE A 488 -12.93 -30.02 -5.19
C PHE A 488 -13.83 -28.79 -5.24
N LYS A 489 -14.91 -28.80 -4.49
CA LYS A 489 -15.84 -27.69 -4.38
C LYS A 489 -15.09 -26.44 -3.82
N LYS A 490 -14.33 -26.62 -2.74
CA LYS A 490 -13.52 -25.52 -2.14
C LYS A 490 -12.48 -24.98 -3.11
N ILE A 491 -11.78 -25.87 -3.85
CA ILE A 491 -10.83 -25.45 -4.88
C ILE A 491 -11.57 -24.70 -6.01
N GLY A 492 -12.72 -25.21 -6.43
CA GLY A 492 -13.56 -24.56 -7.43
C GLY A 492 -14.00 -23.16 -7.01
N THR A 493 -14.49 -23.00 -5.77
CA THR A 493 -14.87 -21.72 -5.20
C THR A 493 -13.67 -20.75 -5.14
N LEU A 494 -12.49 -21.24 -4.71
CA LEU A 494 -11.26 -20.44 -4.68
C LEU A 494 -10.85 -19.98 -6.09
N LEU A 495 -10.79 -20.89 -7.05
CA LEU A 495 -10.46 -20.57 -8.45
C LEU A 495 -11.47 -19.62 -9.08
N ASN A 496 -12.74 -19.77 -8.78
CA ASN A 496 -13.79 -18.86 -9.26
C ASN A 496 -13.58 -17.45 -8.71
N GLY A 497 -13.36 -17.31 -7.38
CA GLY A 497 -13.01 -16.03 -6.77
C GLY A 497 -11.74 -15.41 -7.39
N MET A 498 -10.70 -16.23 -7.62
CA MET A 498 -9.47 -15.76 -8.29
C MET A 498 -9.72 -15.32 -9.73
N SER A 499 -10.63 -15.98 -10.45
CA SER A 499 -10.94 -15.63 -11.85
C SER A 499 -11.64 -14.26 -11.99
N GLU A 500 -12.38 -13.86 -10.96
CA GLU A 500 -13.04 -12.55 -10.87
C GLU A 500 -12.08 -11.43 -10.44
N SER A 501 -10.93 -11.79 -9.88
CA SER A 501 -9.90 -10.84 -9.48
C SER A 501 -9.11 -10.37 -10.69
N THR A 502 -8.90 -9.07 -10.78
CA THR A 502 -8.05 -8.47 -11.83
C THR A 502 -6.60 -8.92 -11.71
N LEU A 503 -6.14 -9.19 -10.48
CA LEU A 503 -4.77 -9.62 -10.19
C LEU A 503 -4.55 -11.11 -10.44
N LEU A 504 -5.50 -11.96 -10.04
CA LEU A 504 -5.30 -13.40 -9.93
C LEU A 504 -5.99 -14.21 -11.03
N SER A 505 -6.68 -13.55 -11.99
CA SER A 505 -7.39 -14.26 -13.07
C SER A 505 -6.49 -15.16 -13.92
N ASN A 506 -5.26 -14.74 -14.20
CA ASN A 506 -4.29 -15.56 -14.92
C ASN A 506 -3.80 -16.73 -14.07
N SER A 507 -3.61 -16.51 -12.77
CA SER A 507 -3.25 -17.58 -11.82
C SER A 507 -4.33 -18.63 -11.73
N ALA A 508 -5.62 -18.25 -11.70
CA ALA A 508 -6.74 -19.17 -11.72
C ALA A 508 -6.72 -20.08 -12.98
N LYS A 509 -6.51 -19.46 -14.16
CA LYS A 509 -6.38 -20.19 -15.43
C LYS A 509 -5.21 -21.17 -15.42
N GLY A 510 -4.04 -20.73 -14.95
CA GLY A 510 -2.86 -21.57 -14.87
C GLY A 510 -3.02 -22.72 -13.89
N MET A 511 -3.57 -22.47 -12.70
CA MET A 511 -3.84 -23.52 -11.71
C MET A 511 -4.83 -24.56 -12.22
N MET A 512 -5.89 -24.13 -12.89
CA MET A 512 -6.85 -25.08 -13.47
C MET A 512 -6.23 -25.91 -14.58
N LYS A 513 -5.42 -25.31 -15.48
CA LYS A 513 -4.69 -26.05 -16.51
C LYS A 513 -3.74 -27.08 -15.91
N PHE A 514 -3.00 -26.70 -14.87
CA PHE A 514 -2.13 -27.63 -14.15
C PHE A 514 -2.94 -28.78 -13.51
N PHE A 515 -4.05 -28.46 -12.86
CA PHE A 515 -4.94 -29.49 -12.30
C PHE A 515 -5.38 -30.51 -13.36
N LEU A 516 -5.72 -30.05 -14.56
CA LEU A 516 -6.07 -30.93 -15.69
C LEU A 516 -4.88 -31.76 -16.22
N ASP A 517 -3.65 -31.39 -15.91
CA ASP A 517 -2.45 -32.11 -16.32
C ASP A 517 -2.03 -33.19 -15.33
N MET A 518 -2.61 -33.23 -14.12
CA MET A 518 -2.33 -34.26 -13.13
C MET A 518 -2.71 -35.67 -13.66
N ASP A 519 -1.83 -36.64 -13.44
CA ASP A 519 -2.03 -38.01 -13.92
C ASP A 519 -3.37 -38.61 -13.43
N LYS A 520 -3.75 -38.38 -12.18
CA LYS A 520 -5.02 -38.83 -11.63
C LYS A 520 -6.25 -38.24 -12.33
N VAL A 521 -6.15 -36.98 -12.81
CA VAL A 521 -7.24 -36.35 -13.57
C VAL A 521 -7.32 -36.96 -14.96
N LYS A 522 -6.16 -37.24 -15.58
CA LYS A 522 -6.07 -37.91 -16.88
C LYS A 522 -6.52 -39.38 -16.85
N GLU A 523 -6.48 -40.02 -15.69
CA GLU A 523 -7.04 -41.39 -15.51
C GLU A 523 -8.57 -41.38 -15.49
N VAL A 524 -9.20 -40.31 -15.06
CA VAL A 524 -10.65 -40.18 -14.86
C VAL A 524 -11.34 -39.50 -16.03
N MET A 525 -10.63 -38.53 -16.70
CA MET A 525 -11.21 -37.70 -17.75
C MET A 525 -10.70 -38.11 -19.13
N THR A 526 -11.58 -38.04 -20.12
CA THR A 526 -11.18 -38.30 -21.51
C THR A 526 -10.37 -37.18 -22.11
N ALA A 527 -9.62 -37.50 -23.16
CA ALA A 527 -8.83 -36.47 -23.86
C ALA A 527 -9.71 -35.39 -24.49
N SER A 528 -10.94 -35.72 -24.91
CA SER A 528 -11.89 -34.74 -25.47
C SER A 528 -12.41 -33.79 -24.38
N SER A 529 -12.80 -34.30 -23.20
CA SER A 529 -13.25 -33.43 -22.12
C SER A 529 -12.14 -32.51 -21.59
N LEU A 530 -10.92 -33.00 -21.45
CA LEU A 530 -9.76 -32.19 -21.09
C LEU A 530 -9.48 -31.08 -22.12
N ALA A 531 -9.59 -31.38 -23.41
CA ALA A 531 -9.42 -30.40 -24.48
C ALA A 531 -10.54 -29.35 -24.46
N LEU A 532 -11.78 -29.77 -24.21
CA LEU A 532 -12.94 -28.87 -24.11
C LEU A 532 -12.78 -27.91 -22.93
N ILE A 533 -12.44 -28.42 -21.74
CA ILE A 533 -12.23 -27.58 -20.55
C ILE A 533 -11.13 -26.56 -20.80
N ARG A 534 -10.01 -26.96 -21.40
CA ARG A 534 -8.91 -26.03 -21.76
C ARG A 534 -9.40 -24.95 -22.71
N ALA A 535 -10.19 -25.29 -23.73
CA ALA A 535 -10.77 -24.31 -24.64
C ALA A 535 -11.66 -23.31 -23.89
N LYS A 536 -12.55 -23.78 -23.00
CA LYS A 536 -13.43 -22.92 -22.20
C LYS A 536 -12.66 -22.04 -21.21
N ILE A 537 -11.53 -22.51 -20.66
CA ILE A 537 -10.60 -21.70 -19.84
C ILE A 537 -10.01 -20.56 -20.69
N ASP A 538 -9.55 -20.87 -21.89
CA ASP A 538 -8.94 -19.88 -22.78
C ASP A 538 -9.96 -18.85 -23.26
N GLU A 539 -11.20 -19.26 -23.54
CA GLU A 539 -12.33 -18.39 -23.85
C GLU A 539 -12.80 -17.55 -22.66
N GLY A 540 -12.48 -17.96 -21.42
CA GLY A 540 -12.92 -17.26 -20.20
C GLY A 540 -14.41 -17.47 -19.90
N THR A 541 -15.02 -18.56 -20.40
CA THR A 541 -16.43 -18.87 -20.23
C THR A 541 -16.70 -19.92 -19.15
N ILE A 542 -15.64 -20.45 -18.52
CA ILE A 542 -15.73 -21.49 -17.48
C ILE A 542 -16.10 -20.90 -16.12
N ASN A 543 -17.02 -21.54 -15.42
CA ASN A 543 -17.25 -21.35 -13.99
C ASN A 543 -16.53 -22.49 -13.25
N TYR A 544 -15.43 -22.18 -12.56
CA TYR A 544 -14.57 -23.16 -11.93
C TYR A 544 -15.28 -23.93 -10.81
N GLU A 545 -16.09 -23.25 -10.00
CA GLU A 545 -16.86 -23.85 -8.91
C GLU A 545 -17.90 -24.83 -9.46
N ALA A 546 -18.69 -24.37 -10.43
CA ALA A 546 -19.67 -25.18 -11.10
C ALA A 546 -19.02 -26.42 -11.77
N THR A 547 -17.94 -26.20 -12.51
CA THR A 547 -17.28 -27.27 -13.26
C THR A 547 -16.67 -28.34 -12.32
N LEU A 548 -15.87 -27.92 -11.32
CA LEU A 548 -15.24 -28.87 -10.42
C LEU A 548 -16.25 -29.57 -9.51
N GLY A 549 -17.24 -28.84 -8.98
CA GLY A 549 -18.33 -29.41 -8.17
C GLY A 549 -19.17 -30.42 -8.95
N SER A 550 -19.49 -30.08 -10.20
CA SER A 550 -20.28 -30.97 -11.06
C SER A 550 -19.49 -32.18 -11.55
N ILE A 551 -18.19 -32.04 -11.84
CA ILE A 551 -17.33 -33.21 -12.15
C ILE A 551 -17.30 -34.18 -10.95
N ALA A 552 -17.12 -33.64 -9.75
CA ALA A 552 -17.13 -34.44 -8.54
C ALA A 552 -18.48 -35.17 -8.32
N ALA A 553 -19.59 -34.45 -8.44
CA ALA A 553 -20.93 -35.01 -8.28
C ALA A 553 -21.25 -36.04 -9.38
N ALA A 554 -20.85 -35.79 -10.63
CA ALA A 554 -21.03 -36.74 -11.72
C ALA A 554 -20.17 -38.00 -11.54
N TYR A 555 -18.99 -37.87 -10.96
CA TYR A 555 -18.16 -39.03 -10.59
C TYR A 555 -18.79 -39.88 -9.49
N GLU A 556 -19.42 -39.27 -8.48
CA GLU A 556 -20.20 -39.98 -7.47
C GLU A 556 -21.40 -40.74 -8.09
N MET A 557 -22.11 -40.09 -9.00
CA MET A 557 -23.21 -40.73 -9.72
C MET A 557 -22.72 -41.89 -10.58
N ALA A 558 -21.61 -41.73 -11.29
CA ALA A 558 -21.04 -42.79 -12.12
C ALA A 558 -20.52 -43.96 -11.27
N ASN A 559 -19.96 -43.72 -10.09
CA ASN A 559 -19.56 -44.74 -9.15
C ASN A 559 -20.79 -45.54 -8.60
N ALA A 560 -21.93 -44.87 -8.41
CA ALA A 560 -23.16 -45.51 -8.01
C ALA A 560 -23.69 -46.48 -9.09
N LEU A 561 -23.32 -46.25 -10.37
CA LEU A 561 -23.61 -47.18 -11.47
C LEU A 561 -22.70 -48.42 -11.49
N ASN A 562 -21.59 -48.42 -10.75
CA ASN A 562 -20.64 -49.53 -10.77
C ASN A 562 -21.12 -50.67 -9.87
N VAL A 563 -21.76 -51.64 -10.47
CA VAL A 563 -22.36 -52.86 -9.83
C VAL A 563 -21.31 -53.72 -9.10
N SER A 564 -20.03 -53.50 -9.34
CA SER A 564 -18.94 -54.27 -8.74
C SER A 564 -18.60 -53.83 -7.31
N ASN A 565 -19.13 -52.72 -6.81
CA ASN A 565 -18.87 -52.19 -5.48
C ASN A 565 -20.19 -51.97 -4.68
N PRO A 566 -20.70 -53.01 -3.96
CA PRO A 566 -21.98 -52.93 -3.26
C PRO A 566 -22.01 -51.95 -2.07
N ASP A 567 -20.90 -51.41 -1.63
CA ASP A 567 -20.81 -50.44 -0.52
C ASP A 567 -21.18 -48.98 -0.93
N LEU A 568 -21.47 -48.75 -2.22
CA LEU A 568 -21.80 -47.43 -2.76
C LEU A 568 -23.30 -47.14 -2.89
N ASN A 569 -24.18 -48.04 -2.45
CA ASN A 569 -25.62 -47.83 -2.35
C ASN A 569 -25.97 -46.89 -1.16
N ASP A 570 -25.40 -45.69 -1.16
CA ASP A 570 -25.69 -44.67 -0.17
C ASP A 570 -26.59 -43.62 -0.84
N SER A 571 -27.92 -43.83 -0.68
CA SER A 571 -28.94 -42.92 -1.23
C SER A 571 -28.74 -41.46 -0.77
N GLU A 572 -28.13 -41.25 0.41
CA GLU A 572 -27.83 -39.92 0.94
C GLU A 572 -26.70 -39.24 0.15
N LYS A 573 -25.69 -40.00 -0.26
CA LYS A 573 -24.61 -39.46 -1.11
C LYS A 573 -25.10 -39.14 -2.53
N LEU A 574 -25.94 -40.02 -3.08
CA LEU A 574 -26.53 -39.76 -4.40
C LEU A 574 -27.44 -38.52 -4.38
N ALA A 575 -28.27 -38.38 -3.35
CA ALA A 575 -29.10 -37.21 -3.17
C ALA A 575 -28.27 -35.94 -3.04
N GLY A 576 -27.19 -35.99 -2.26
CA GLY A 576 -26.24 -34.85 -2.15
C GLY A 576 -25.51 -34.54 -3.47
N ALA A 577 -25.16 -35.51 -4.28
CA ALA A 577 -24.58 -35.33 -5.59
C ALA A 577 -25.55 -34.63 -6.57
N VAL A 578 -26.80 -35.09 -6.59
CA VAL A 578 -27.86 -34.47 -7.41
C VAL A 578 -28.14 -33.05 -6.97
N GLU A 579 -28.28 -32.79 -5.68
CA GLU A 579 -28.43 -31.42 -5.15
C GLU A 579 -27.28 -30.50 -5.60
N ASN A 580 -26.04 -30.97 -5.52
CA ASN A 580 -24.87 -30.20 -5.96
C ASN A 580 -24.90 -29.91 -7.47
N LEU A 581 -25.36 -30.86 -8.30
CA LEU A 581 -25.51 -30.65 -9.74
C LEU A 581 -26.52 -29.53 -10.03
N PHE A 582 -27.71 -29.59 -9.43
CA PHE A 582 -28.74 -28.56 -9.64
C PHE A 582 -28.35 -27.21 -9.10
N ALA A 583 -27.58 -27.13 -8.01
CA ALA A 583 -27.16 -25.86 -7.40
C ALA A 583 -26.18 -25.10 -8.25
N SER A 584 -25.38 -25.75 -9.09
CA SER A 584 -24.22 -25.12 -9.75
C SER A 584 -24.13 -25.33 -11.26
N MET A 585 -24.99 -26.17 -11.86
CA MET A 585 -24.91 -26.50 -13.28
C MET A 585 -25.24 -25.30 -14.18
N ASP A 586 -24.37 -25.04 -15.14
CA ASP A 586 -24.63 -24.14 -16.25
C ASP A 586 -24.47 -24.85 -17.59
N GLU A 587 -24.82 -24.20 -18.69
CA GLU A 587 -24.78 -24.80 -20.04
C GLU A 587 -23.36 -25.28 -20.40
N THR A 588 -22.33 -24.50 -20.04
CA THR A 588 -20.92 -24.86 -20.28
C THR A 588 -20.51 -26.10 -19.48
N THR A 589 -20.93 -26.16 -18.21
CA THR A 589 -20.65 -27.29 -17.33
C THR A 589 -21.38 -28.56 -17.80
N ALA A 590 -22.62 -28.46 -18.28
CA ALA A 590 -23.35 -29.58 -18.85
C ALA A 590 -22.64 -30.15 -20.11
N GLU A 591 -22.15 -29.27 -21.00
CA GLU A 591 -21.35 -29.67 -22.17
C GLU A 591 -20.07 -30.41 -21.75
N ILE A 592 -19.39 -29.93 -20.72
CA ILE A 592 -18.17 -30.56 -20.17
C ILE A 592 -18.50 -31.96 -19.57
N LEU A 593 -19.57 -32.06 -18.81
CA LEU A 593 -19.96 -33.32 -18.17
C LEU A 593 -20.40 -34.39 -19.20
N LYS A 594 -21.10 -33.95 -20.23
CA LYS A 594 -21.50 -34.86 -21.33
C LYS A 594 -20.27 -35.45 -22.04
N GLU A 595 -19.23 -34.65 -22.26
CA GLU A 595 -17.97 -35.13 -22.81
C GLU A 595 -17.14 -35.96 -21.80
N THR A 596 -17.26 -35.67 -20.51
CA THR A 596 -16.55 -36.39 -19.44
C THR A 596 -17.13 -37.76 -19.18
N ILE A 597 -18.45 -37.83 -19.01
CA ILE A 597 -19.19 -39.08 -18.74
C ILE A 597 -19.72 -39.64 -20.06
N ASN A 598 -18.80 -40.00 -20.90
CA ASN A 598 -19.09 -40.63 -22.19
C ASN A 598 -18.97 -42.17 -22.11
N THR A 599 -19.29 -42.85 -23.19
CA THR A 599 -19.23 -44.31 -23.31
C THR A 599 -17.85 -44.87 -22.92
N GLU A 600 -16.75 -44.24 -23.37
CA GLU A 600 -15.39 -44.69 -23.09
C GLU A 600 -15.08 -44.66 -21.57
N MET A 601 -15.48 -43.60 -20.88
CA MET A 601 -15.29 -43.47 -19.42
C MET A 601 -16.08 -44.57 -18.70
N LEU A 602 -17.34 -44.77 -19.07
CA LEU A 602 -18.22 -45.79 -18.44
C LEU A 602 -17.71 -47.22 -18.68
N GLU A 603 -17.16 -47.52 -19.87
CA GLU A 603 -16.47 -48.76 -20.17
C GLU A 603 -15.23 -48.97 -19.28
N ASN A 604 -14.43 -47.89 -19.08
CA ASN A 604 -13.24 -47.92 -18.21
C ASN A 604 -13.62 -48.19 -16.74
N MET A 605 -14.82 -47.79 -16.34
CA MET A 605 -15.40 -48.15 -15.03
C MET A 605 -15.95 -49.60 -14.95
N GLY A 606 -15.87 -50.34 -16.05
CA GLY A 606 -16.29 -51.74 -16.11
C GLY A 606 -17.76 -51.96 -16.50
N ILE A 607 -18.43 -50.92 -17.01
CA ILE A 607 -19.79 -51.01 -17.55
C ILE A 607 -19.71 -51.60 -18.97
N PRO A 608 -20.54 -52.61 -19.33
CA PRO A 608 -20.55 -53.19 -20.67
C PRO A 608 -20.84 -52.13 -21.76
N GLU A 609 -20.19 -52.24 -22.94
CA GLU A 609 -20.29 -51.29 -24.05
C GLU A 609 -21.73 -50.87 -24.40
N ASP A 610 -22.62 -51.88 -24.59
CA ASP A 610 -24.03 -51.62 -24.93
C ASP A 610 -24.75 -50.80 -23.84
N THR A 611 -24.44 -51.03 -22.58
CA THR A 611 -25.00 -50.33 -21.42
C THR A 611 -24.38 -48.96 -21.24
N ALA A 612 -23.07 -48.86 -21.46
CA ALA A 612 -22.32 -47.62 -21.37
C ALA A 612 -22.82 -46.58 -22.40
N ASP A 613 -23.14 -47.01 -23.61
CA ASP A 613 -23.65 -46.12 -24.67
C ASP A 613 -25.03 -45.55 -24.31
N VAL A 614 -25.93 -46.39 -23.81
CA VAL A 614 -27.22 -45.93 -23.31
C VAL A 614 -27.09 -45.02 -22.10
N ALA A 615 -26.27 -45.41 -21.12
CA ALA A 615 -26.09 -44.65 -19.90
C ALA A 615 -25.46 -43.27 -20.18
N SER A 616 -24.48 -43.20 -21.09
CA SER A 616 -23.87 -41.90 -21.48
C SER A 616 -24.88 -40.97 -22.15
N THR A 617 -25.76 -41.50 -23.00
CA THR A 617 -26.83 -40.73 -23.65
C THR A 617 -27.85 -40.22 -22.63
N VAL A 618 -28.28 -41.06 -21.72
CA VAL A 618 -29.23 -40.69 -20.63
C VAL A 618 -28.63 -39.64 -19.74
N LEU A 619 -27.40 -39.84 -19.25
CA LEU A 619 -26.72 -38.91 -18.36
C LEU A 619 -26.42 -37.58 -19.08
N GLY A 620 -25.96 -37.60 -20.33
CA GLY A 620 -25.71 -36.42 -21.09
C GLY A 620 -26.97 -35.56 -21.27
N THR A 621 -28.10 -36.18 -21.61
CA THR A 621 -29.41 -35.53 -21.72
C THR A 621 -29.89 -35.00 -20.37
N PHE A 622 -29.68 -35.77 -19.29
CA PHE A 622 -29.96 -35.31 -17.94
C PHE A 622 -29.19 -34.07 -17.53
N PHE A 623 -27.89 -34.00 -17.80
CA PHE A 623 -27.10 -32.80 -17.52
C PHE A 623 -27.58 -31.57 -18.29
N GLU A 624 -27.98 -31.73 -19.54
CA GLU A 624 -28.57 -30.66 -20.32
C GLU A 624 -29.91 -30.16 -19.72
N GLU A 625 -30.76 -31.07 -19.22
CA GLU A 625 -32.02 -30.69 -18.59
C GLU A 625 -31.80 -30.06 -17.21
N VAL A 626 -30.80 -30.53 -16.42
CA VAL A 626 -30.39 -29.90 -15.17
C VAL A 626 -29.91 -28.46 -15.40
N ALA A 627 -29.10 -28.24 -16.43
CA ALA A 627 -28.62 -26.90 -16.76
C ALA A 627 -29.75 -25.93 -17.12
N LYS A 628 -30.81 -26.42 -17.80
CA LYS A 628 -31.99 -25.61 -18.11
C LYS A 628 -32.82 -25.26 -16.88
N SER A 629 -32.76 -26.12 -15.86
CA SER A 629 -33.53 -26.02 -14.61
C SER A 629 -32.71 -25.35 -13.48
N ALA A 630 -31.40 -25.10 -13.71
CA ALA A 630 -30.52 -24.52 -12.71
C ALA A 630 -31.00 -23.12 -12.30
N GLY A 631 -31.09 -22.89 -10.97
CA GLY A 631 -31.57 -21.63 -10.41
C GLY A 631 -33.10 -21.50 -10.31
N ASP A 632 -33.87 -22.54 -10.65
CA ASP A 632 -35.30 -22.58 -10.40
C ASP A 632 -35.59 -22.98 -8.94
N GLU A 633 -36.00 -22.00 -8.13
CA GLU A 633 -36.31 -22.18 -6.70
C GLU A 633 -37.54 -23.12 -6.45
N THR A 634 -38.24 -23.52 -7.51
CA THR A 634 -39.43 -24.40 -7.39
C THR A 634 -39.11 -25.88 -7.44
N ILE A 635 -37.86 -26.26 -7.74
CA ILE A 635 -37.42 -27.67 -7.85
C ILE A 635 -37.30 -28.30 -6.47
N ASP A 636 -37.91 -29.46 -6.31
CA ASP A 636 -37.81 -30.32 -5.15
C ASP A 636 -36.65 -31.32 -5.33
N PHE A 637 -35.46 -30.96 -4.83
CA PHE A 637 -34.25 -31.77 -5.01
C PHE A 637 -34.33 -33.17 -4.42
N GLU A 638 -35.18 -33.41 -3.38
CA GLU A 638 -35.38 -34.75 -2.85
C GLU A 638 -36.12 -35.64 -3.86
N LYS A 639 -37.07 -35.07 -4.59
CA LYS A 639 -37.79 -35.79 -5.64
C LYS A 639 -36.93 -36.04 -6.86
N GLU A 640 -36.11 -35.03 -7.26
CA GLU A 640 -35.17 -35.18 -8.37
C GLU A 640 -34.13 -36.27 -8.05
N ALA A 641 -33.60 -36.33 -6.84
CA ALA A 641 -32.66 -37.36 -6.41
C ALA A 641 -33.30 -38.76 -6.39
N ALA A 642 -34.51 -38.88 -5.84
CA ALA A 642 -35.23 -40.13 -5.83
C ALA A 642 -35.57 -40.68 -7.24
N ALA A 643 -35.85 -39.75 -8.16
CA ALA A 643 -36.08 -40.10 -9.56
C ALA A 643 -34.79 -40.58 -10.26
N VAL A 644 -33.67 -39.88 -10.02
CA VAL A 644 -32.35 -40.32 -10.51
C VAL A 644 -31.98 -41.69 -9.98
N GLU A 645 -32.12 -41.91 -8.67
CA GLU A 645 -31.87 -43.20 -8.02
C GLU A 645 -32.71 -44.31 -8.66
N SER A 646 -33.99 -44.05 -8.90
CA SER A 646 -34.93 -45.00 -9.51
C SER A 646 -34.54 -45.37 -10.94
N VAL A 647 -34.16 -44.37 -11.77
CA VAL A 647 -33.68 -44.57 -13.15
C VAL A 647 -32.36 -45.32 -13.19
N LEU A 648 -31.40 -44.94 -12.35
CA LEU A 648 -30.11 -45.62 -12.25
C LEU A 648 -30.24 -47.05 -11.76
N GLY A 649 -31.11 -47.28 -10.77
CA GLY A 649 -31.46 -48.65 -10.29
C GLY A 649 -32.05 -49.52 -11.40
N MET A 650 -32.94 -48.96 -12.21
CA MET A 650 -33.54 -49.69 -13.36
C MET A 650 -32.46 -50.04 -14.41
N ILE A 651 -31.55 -49.12 -14.75
CA ILE A 651 -30.45 -49.38 -15.70
C ILE A 651 -29.53 -50.48 -15.13
N THR A 652 -29.24 -50.44 -13.84
CA THR A 652 -28.36 -51.40 -13.15
C THR A 652 -29.00 -52.80 -13.12
N ASP A 653 -30.25 -52.88 -12.78
CA ASP A 653 -30.98 -54.16 -12.77
C ASP A 653 -31.10 -54.75 -14.16
N ALA A 654 -31.38 -53.95 -15.16
CA ALA A 654 -31.42 -54.36 -16.57
C ALA A 654 -30.06 -54.93 -17.02
N SER A 655 -28.94 -54.26 -16.66
CA SER A 655 -27.59 -54.70 -17.05
C SER A 655 -27.15 -55.99 -16.33
N SER A 656 -27.67 -56.28 -15.13
CA SER A 656 -27.35 -57.49 -14.36
C SER A 656 -28.19 -58.69 -14.74
N GLY A 657 -29.12 -58.59 -15.70
CA GLY A 657 -30.03 -59.63 -16.14
C GLY A 657 -31.13 -59.92 -15.12
N GLY A 658 -31.39 -58.95 -14.20
CA GLY A 658 -32.50 -59.01 -13.25
C GLY A 658 -33.87 -58.76 -13.96
N THR A 659 -34.93 -59.40 -13.51
CA THR A 659 -36.31 -59.12 -13.98
C THR A 659 -36.93 -58.09 -13.05
N PRO A 660 -37.31 -56.85 -13.54
CA PRO A 660 -38.00 -55.86 -12.72
C PRO A 660 -39.32 -56.50 -12.18
N SER A 661 -39.59 -56.36 -10.88
CA SER A 661 -40.89 -56.71 -10.33
C SER A 661 -41.91 -55.60 -10.64
N GLU A 662 -43.16 -55.91 -10.74
CA GLU A 662 -44.26 -54.96 -10.95
C GLU A 662 -44.22 -53.79 -9.94
N ALA A 663 -43.92 -54.10 -8.66
CA ALA A 663 -43.79 -53.06 -7.61
C ALA A 663 -42.62 -52.15 -7.82
N VAL A 664 -41.43 -52.59 -8.34
CA VAL A 664 -40.29 -51.82 -8.65
C VAL A 664 -40.57 -50.89 -9.85
N THR A 665 -41.26 -51.38 -10.85
CA THR A 665 -41.63 -50.61 -12.05
C THR A 665 -42.61 -49.48 -11.74
N ASP A 666 -43.62 -49.75 -10.87
CA ASP A 666 -44.54 -48.72 -10.39
C ASP A 666 -43.80 -47.58 -9.67
N THR A 667 -42.93 -47.94 -8.74
CA THR A 667 -42.15 -46.95 -7.99
C THR A 667 -41.26 -46.12 -8.90
N VAL A 668 -40.61 -46.73 -9.90
CA VAL A 668 -39.77 -46.01 -10.86
C VAL A 668 -40.60 -45.07 -11.71
N ILE A 669 -41.74 -45.49 -12.22
CA ILE A 669 -42.60 -44.62 -13.02
C ILE A 669 -43.14 -43.44 -12.20
N GLU A 670 -43.57 -43.70 -10.96
CA GLU A 670 -44.03 -42.66 -10.05
C GLU A 670 -42.92 -41.63 -9.79
N SER A 671 -41.70 -42.08 -9.47
CA SER A 671 -40.55 -41.18 -9.24
C SER A 671 -40.20 -40.36 -10.49
N ILE A 672 -40.21 -40.96 -11.69
CA ILE A 672 -39.96 -40.23 -12.95
C ILE A 672 -41.02 -39.15 -13.13
N LEU A 673 -42.27 -39.42 -12.91
CA LEU A 673 -43.36 -38.47 -13.11
C LEU A 673 -43.44 -37.38 -12.06
N GLU A 674 -42.87 -37.61 -10.88
CA GLU A 674 -42.72 -36.57 -9.84
C GLU A 674 -41.54 -35.61 -10.11
N SER A 675 -40.58 -36.02 -10.95
CA SER A 675 -39.42 -35.18 -11.35
C SER A 675 -39.64 -34.58 -12.71
N GLN A 676 -39.62 -33.24 -12.80
CA GLN A 676 -39.75 -32.55 -14.07
C GLN A 676 -38.52 -32.76 -14.96
N THR A 677 -37.33 -32.75 -14.37
CA THR A 677 -36.05 -32.91 -15.09
C THR A 677 -35.92 -34.30 -15.68
N ILE A 678 -36.22 -35.34 -14.87
CA ILE A 678 -36.16 -36.72 -15.35
C ILE A 678 -37.27 -37.01 -16.37
N THR A 679 -38.48 -36.48 -16.20
CA THR A 679 -39.54 -36.60 -17.21
C THR A 679 -39.10 -36.03 -18.55
N ASN A 680 -38.50 -34.82 -18.58
CA ASN A 680 -37.96 -34.21 -19.78
C ASN A 680 -36.80 -35.03 -20.38
N THR A 681 -35.92 -35.55 -19.53
CA THR A 681 -34.82 -36.44 -19.95
C THR A 681 -35.38 -37.71 -20.64
N VAL A 682 -36.34 -38.36 -20.02
CA VAL A 682 -36.96 -39.58 -20.57
C VAL A 682 -37.65 -39.30 -21.89
N ILE A 683 -38.38 -38.19 -22.01
CA ILE A 683 -39.04 -37.80 -23.28
C ILE A 683 -37.98 -37.59 -24.37
N ASN A 684 -36.91 -36.87 -24.09
CA ASN A 684 -35.87 -36.54 -25.06
C ASN A 684 -35.05 -37.80 -25.46
N VAL A 685 -34.70 -38.62 -24.51
CA VAL A 685 -33.96 -39.86 -24.77
C VAL A 685 -34.87 -40.93 -25.45
N GLY A 686 -36.14 -40.94 -25.14
CA GLY A 686 -37.08 -41.95 -25.68
C GLY A 686 -37.29 -41.92 -27.19
N GLU A 687 -36.88 -40.82 -27.86
CA GLU A 687 -36.86 -40.70 -29.31
C GLU A 687 -35.58 -41.31 -29.94
N GLU A 688 -34.48 -41.41 -29.15
CA GLU A 688 -33.16 -41.74 -29.66
C GLU A 688 -32.65 -43.13 -29.23
N VAL A 689 -33.10 -43.65 -28.07
CA VAL A 689 -32.56 -44.87 -27.45
C VAL A 689 -33.57 -45.99 -27.40
N ASP A 690 -33.23 -47.18 -27.98
CA ASP A 690 -34.00 -48.38 -27.91
C ASP A 690 -33.46 -49.33 -26.81
N LEU A 691 -34.14 -49.36 -25.65
CA LEU A 691 -33.82 -50.25 -24.53
C LEU A 691 -34.41 -51.66 -24.67
N SER A 692 -35.06 -51.96 -25.79
CA SER A 692 -35.74 -53.26 -26.00
C SER A 692 -34.80 -54.46 -25.92
N GLY A 693 -33.51 -54.28 -26.16
CA GLY A 693 -32.48 -55.31 -26.05
C GLY A 693 -32.15 -55.74 -24.63
N PHE A 694 -32.47 -54.91 -23.62
CA PHE A 694 -32.12 -55.16 -22.22
C PHE A 694 -33.23 -55.94 -21.44
N LEU A 695 -34.41 -56.08 -22.00
CA LEU A 695 -35.54 -56.75 -21.36
C LEU A 695 -35.94 -58.05 -22.09
N THR A 696 -36.25 -59.08 -21.35
CA THR A 696 -36.86 -60.32 -21.91
C THR A 696 -38.29 -60.00 -22.39
N ASP A 697 -38.84 -60.86 -23.27
CA ASP A 697 -40.24 -60.71 -23.75
C ASP A 697 -41.28 -60.72 -22.59
N THR A 698 -41.01 -61.47 -21.53
CA THR A 698 -41.85 -61.51 -20.34
C THR A 698 -41.76 -60.25 -19.52
N ASP A 699 -40.58 -59.68 -19.41
CA ASP A 699 -40.37 -58.42 -18.68
C ASP A 699 -41.05 -57.25 -19.41
N ARG A 700 -40.94 -57.17 -20.75
CA ARG A 700 -41.64 -56.22 -21.58
C ARG A 700 -43.16 -56.29 -21.44
N GLU A 701 -43.75 -57.54 -21.40
CA GLU A 701 -45.18 -57.71 -21.14
C GLU A 701 -45.57 -57.12 -19.77
N THR A 702 -44.77 -57.39 -18.73
CA THR A 702 -45.02 -56.89 -17.38
C THR A 702 -44.94 -55.34 -17.34
N VAL A 703 -43.88 -54.78 -17.91
CA VAL A 703 -43.70 -53.30 -17.98
C VAL A 703 -44.84 -52.68 -18.79
N ALA A 704 -45.21 -53.24 -19.93
CA ALA A 704 -46.32 -52.77 -20.73
C ALA A 704 -47.65 -52.73 -19.97
N ASP A 705 -47.93 -53.79 -19.19
CA ASP A 705 -49.15 -53.88 -18.37
C ASP A 705 -49.20 -52.80 -17.28
N VAL A 706 -48.04 -52.50 -16.64
CA VAL A 706 -47.90 -51.41 -15.66
C VAL A 706 -48.10 -50.06 -16.32
N LEU A 707 -47.43 -49.78 -17.46
CA LEU A 707 -47.54 -48.50 -18.19
C LEU A 707 -48.98 -48.25 -18.71
N ASP A 708 -49.70 -49.33 -19.14
CA ASP A 708 -51.10 -49.24 -19.61
C ASP A 708 -52.10 -48.99 -18.48
N ASN A 709 -51.77 -49.40 -17.26
CA ASN A 709 -52.61 -49.23 -16.07
C ASN A 709 -52.21 -48.00 -15.22
N TYR A 710 -51.07 -47.30 -15.51
CA TYR A 710 -50.59 -46.18 -14.73
C TYR A 710 -51.45 -44.94 -14.97
N SER A 711 -51.90 -44.32 -13.90
CA SER A 711 -52.64 -43.04 -13.94
C SER A 711 -52.29 -42.23 -12.68
N ASN A 712 -51.71 -41.06 -12.86
CA ASN A 712 -51.42 -40.14 -11.77
C ASN A 712 -52.16 -38.81 -11.98
N ASP A 713 -53.15 -38.55 -11.12
CA ASP A 713 -53.99 -37.37 -11.20
C ASP A 713 -53.25 -36.05 -10.83
N ALA A 714 -52.03 -36.17 -10.31
CA ALA A 714 -51.21 -35.00 -9.89
C ALA A 714 -50.33 -34.39 -10.97
N VAL A 715 -50.18 -35.07 -12.12
CA VAL A 715 -49.29 -34.65 -13.23
C VAL A 715 -50.08 -34.07 -14.38
N ASP A 716 -49.49 -33.12 -15.13
CA ASP A 716 -50.04 -32.66 -16.38
C ASP A 716 -50.27 -33.83 -17.37
N GLN A 717 -51.50 -34.05 -17.77
CA GLN A 717 -51.88 -35.21 -18.54
C GLN A 717 -51.15 -35.31 -19.90
N GLU A 718 -50.81 -34.19 -20.51
CA GLU A 718 -50.10 -34.15 -21.79
C GLU A 718 -48.65 -34.60 -21.62
N LYS A 719 -47.99 -34.19 -20.49
CA LYS A 719 -46.64 -34.62 -20.13
C LYS A 719 -46.61 -36.08 -19.72
N LEU A 720 -47.59 -36.52 -18.97
CA LEU A 720 -47.73 -37.91 -18.59
C LEU A 720 -47.85 -38.81 -19.84
N ASP A 721 -48.76 -38.51 -20.77
CA ASP A 721 -48.93 -39.27 -22.00
C ASP A 721 -47.64 -39.30 -22.82
N SER A 722 -46.93 -38.15 -22.92
CA SER A 722 -45.65 -38.05 -23.62
C SER A 722 -44.54 -38.89 -22.95
N CYS A 723 -44.49 -38.91 -21.63
CA CYS A 723 -43.52 -39.70 -20.84
C CYS A 723 -43.79 -41.18 -20.99
N LEU A 724 -45.03 -41.59 -20.88
CA LEU A 724 -45.43 -43.01 -21.05
C LEU A 724 -45.13 -43.51 -22.47
N ASP A 725 -45.42 -42.71 -23.50
CA ASP A 725 -45.08 -43.05 -24.89
C ASP A 725 -43.56 -43.10 -25.12
N ALA A 726 -42.80 -42.21 -24.51
CA ALA A 726 -41.32 -42.21 -24.54
C ALA A 726 -40.76 -43.49 -23.85
N LEU A 727 -41.27 -43.87 -22.66
CA LEU A 727 -40.88 -45.09 -21.97
C LEU A 727 -41.20 -46.33 -22.81
N ARG A 728 -42.39 -46.39 -23.45
CA ARG A 728 -42.75 -47.51 -24.34
C ARG A 728 -41.80 -47.60 -25.54
N ASN A 729 -41.44 -46.46 -26.13
CA ASN A 729 -40.47 -46.44 -27.23
C ASN A 729 -39.10 -46.95 -26.81
N MET A 730 -38.58 -46.44 -25.67
CA MET A 730 -37.29 -46.89 -25.13
C MET A 730 -37.24 -48.36 -24.85
N LEU A 731 -38.32 -48.91 -24.32
CA LEU A 731 -38.42 -50.33 -23.94
C LEU A 731 -38.88 -51.24 -25.09
N GLY A 732 -39.13 -50.69 -26.29
CA GLY A 732 -39.58 -51.43 -27.44
C GLY A 732 -40.98 -52.10 -27.26
N ILE A 733 -41.82 -51.56 -26.36
CA ILE A 733 -43.15 -52.11 -26.04
C ILE A 733 -44.17 -51.51 -27.01
N GLN A 734 -44.77 -52.33 -27.83
CA GLN A 734 -45.87 -51.96 -28.73
C GLN A 734 -47.22 -52.05 -28.01
N ARG A 735 -48.06 -51.02 -28.16
CA ARG A 735 -49.41 -51.00 -27.68
C ARG A 735 -50.22 -52.19 -28.25
#